data_b69fff39c016422ba05a782a2db3ddd4
#
_entry.id   b69fff39c016422ba05a782a2db3ddd4
#
_cell.length_a   1.000
_cell.length_b   1.000
_cell.length_c   1.000
_cell.angle_alpha   90.00
_cell.angle_beta   90.00
_cell.angle_gamma   90.00
#
_symmetry.space_group_name_H-M   'P 1'
#
loop_
_entity.id
_entity.type
_entity.pdbx_description
1 polymer ?
#
loop_
_entity_poly.entity_id
_entity_poly.type
_entity_poly.pdbx_seq_one_letter_code
_entity_poly.pdbx_strand_id
1 'polypeptide(L)'
;MIRIRLDLGALEDWPSDRLPGFTDSLLVMLPGLREHGCSYGAPGGLERRLREGTWLGHVTEHVALELQTRAGSRVTRGKTRAVKGSPGCYDVLYSYREEEAGLLAGRLALQLVDSLLPPELRGVQGLEQLHHRDPMAEGGGVQSALDAVGHVVGRRALGPTTRSLVREAERRGIPVMRLDDFSFVQLGHGKRQQRLRASITGRTSSIGVEVAGDKDLTKSLLADAGLPVPKGAVVRSAEAAIREAERIGYPVVTKPLDGNHGRGVTIDLHTPDAVRQGFEHAAEHGRNVIVEQQYQGYDHRILVIGSEVRAVAKRVPAHVIGNGAHTVAALIDEVNSDPRRGSGHENTLTRIEIDDHVLALLEKQGLTLQSVPEKHRWVALRDTANLSTGGTAIDCTDQIHPDNACIARRAALAVGLDVAGIDFIAPDIRRSVRETGGGIVEVNAAPGFRMHLEPFEGWARDIARPVIDMLFPRGETGRIPILAITGTNGKSTTTRMVAHILRRSGLTVGMTSTSGIWIDDDKIMDGDASGPRSARMVLRDPTVEAAVLETARGGILREGLGFDEADVGAVLNVAADHLGLKDVNTLEDLAAVKSVVVESVRRDGCSVLNADDPLTLAMKRHAGGKIAFFSMRGGDAMSEHMRAHIDAGGLAVVNDDGVDGGDIVVYDDRRRLPLMSAAEIPATLGGMARFNIENALAAVAIAYGQGVSPPVIRAALQSFSSSFEQSPGRLNVHDAHGFRVIMDYAHNPAGLTALCDVVAKLRPRHGRVLGMISMPGDRRDDDMREMGRIAAGAFDELVLRERPDGRGRSPGEVMRLIADGALSAAFPEERLHRVLDERQAADLCLRLAKPGDLVVLTPTSVDEIWAQIRAFQPAPKPAAVAVAREMVSAGRAAE
;
A
#
# COMPACT_ATOMS: atom_id res chain seq x y z
N MET A 1 -4.92 11.88 -2.23
CA MET A 1 -6.01 12.89 -2.25
C MET A 1 -7.34 12.21 -2.53
N ILE A 2 -8.42 12.68 -1.93
CA ILE A 2 -9.80 12.26 -2.26
C ILE A 2 -10.31 13.19 -3.35
N ARG A 3 -11.07 12.65 -4.30
CA ARG A 3 -11.80 13.41 -5.33
C ARG A 3 -13.30 13.18 -5.16
N ILE A 4 -14.04 14.25 -5.01
CA ILE A 4 -15.50 14.24 -5.11
C ILE A 4 -15.86 14.91 -6.43
N ARG A 5 -16.64 14.25 -7.28
CA ARG A 5 -17.28 14.88 -8.41
C ARG A 5 -18.64 15.41 -7.95
N LEU A 6 -18.82 16.69 -8.11
CA LEU A 6 -20.03 17.41 -7.67
C LEU A 6 -20.68 18.09 -8.88
N ASP A 7 -21.95 17.79 -9.10
CA ASP A 7 -22.79 18.51 -10.04
C ASP A 7 -23.64 19.52 -9.24
N LEU A 8 -23.42 20.78 -9.49
CA LEU A 8 -24.12 21.86 -8.79
C LEU A 8 -25.55 22.07 -9.33
N GLY A 9 -25.87 21.63 -10.56
CA GLY A 9 -27.17 21.84 -11.14
C GLY A 9 -27.61 23.31 -11.05
N ALA A 10 -28.76 23.56 -10.44
CA ALA A 10 -29.29 24.93 -10.21
C ALA A 10 -28.41 25.80 -9.28
N LEU A 11 -27.55 25.20 -8.44
CA LEU A 11 -26.64 25.91 -7.56
C LEU A 11 -25.45 26.56 -8.29
N GLU A 12 -25.25 26.28 -9.59
CA GLU A 12 -24.24 26.95 -10.41
C GLU A 12 -24.50 28.47 -10.50
N ASP A 13 -25.76 28.89 -10.45
CA ASP A 13 -26.15 30.29 -10.47
C ASP A 13 -26.09 30.97 -9.08
N TRP A 14 -25.71 30.22 -8.03
CA TRP A 14 -25.69 30.65 -6.63
C TRP A 14 -24.32 30.57 -5.99
N PRO A 15 -23.34 31.39 -6.44
CA PRO A 15 -22.07 31.50 -5.73
C PRO A 15 -22.28 32.10 -4.33
N SER A 16 -21.30 31.93 -3.46
CA SER A 16 -21.38 32.26 -2.03
C SER A 16 -21.79 33.68 -1.70
N ASP A 17 -21.50 34.67 -2.57
CA ASP A 17 -21.86 36.07 -2.42
C ASP A 17 -23.36 36.33 -2.68
N ARG A 18 -24.03 35.44 -3.42
CA ARG A 18 -25.46 35.51 -3.70
C ARG A 18 -26.33 34.79 -2.69
N LEU A 19 -25.75 34.02 -1.78
CA LEU A 19 -26.46 33.28 -0.74
C LEU A 19 -26.57 34.13 0.54
N PRO A 20 -27.78 34.59 0.93
CA PRO A 20 -27.96 35.49 2.07
C PRO A 20 -27.49 34.86 3.38
N GLY A 21 -26.57 35.52 4.09
CA GLY A 21 -26.07 35.11 5.39
C GLY A 21 -25.19 33.83 5.39
N PHE A 22 -24.99 33.19 4.26
CA PHE A 22 -24.27 31.96 4.12
C PHE A 22 -22.81 32.06 4.65
N THR A 23 -22.05 33.05 4.17
CA THR A 23 -20.65 33.27 4.56
C THR A 23 -20.51 33.48 6.07
N ASP A 24 -21.35 34.33 6.66
CA ASP A 24 -21.27 34.60 8.09
C ASP A 24 -21.66 33.40 8.94
N SER A 25 -22.72 32.68 8.55
CA SER A 25 -23.10 31.42 9.21
C SER A 25 -22.03 30.35 9.13
N LEU A 26 -21.38 30.19 7.98
CA LEU A 26 -20.29 29.24 7.79
C LEU A 26 -19.07 29.57 8.68
N LEU A 27 -18.69 30.85 8.75
CA LEU A 27 -17.56 31.32 9.55
C LEU A 27 -17.84 31.33 11.06
N VAL A 28 -19.11 31.42 11.48
CA VAL A 28 -19.53 31.16 12.86
C VAL A 28 -19.47 29.68 13.20
N MET A 29 -19.92 28.82 12.29
CA MET A 29 -19.93 27.37 12.44
C MET A 29 -18.52 26.79 12.50
N LEU A 30 -17.64 27.27 11.62
CA LEU A 30 -16.24 26.82 11.50
C LEU A 30 -15.27 28.02 11.50
N PRO A 31 -14.97 28.60 12.69
CA PRO A 31 -14.12 29.80 12.80
C PRO A 31 -12.71 29.60 12.22
N GLY A 32 -12.15 28.38 12.25
CA GLY A 32 -10.83 28.07 11.72
C GLY A 32 -10.69 28.31 10.20
N LEU A 33 -11.80 28.36 9.46
CA LEU A 33 -11.79 28.72 8.03
C LEU A 33 -11.22 30.13 7.76
N ARG A 34 -11.20 31.01 8.76
CA ARG A 34 -10.55 32.34 8.67
C ARG A 34 -9.03 32.25 8.54
N GLU A 35 -8.43 31.17 9.00
CA GLU A 35 -6.98 30.94 8.87
C GLU A 35 -6.59 30.39 7.48
N HIS A 36 -7.58 29.98 6.67
CA HIS A 36 -7.30 29.43 5.35
C HIS A 36 -6.89 30.53 4.36
N GLY A 37 -5.68 30.36 3.80
CA GLY A 37 -5.10 31.33 2.85
C GLY A 37 -5.70 31.30 1.45
N CYS A 38 -6.30 30.15 1.05
CA CYS A 38 -6.85 29.95 -0.28
C CYS A 38 -5.88 30.41 -1.39
N SER A 39 -6.38 30.93 -2.50
CA SER A 39 -5.57 31.47 -3.60
C SER A 39 -4.81 32.77 -3.26
N TYR A 40 -5.14 33.39 -2.16
CA TYR A 40 -4.46 34.62 -1.68
C TYR A 40 -3.20 34.34 -0.86
N GLY A 41 -3.00 33.12 -0.41
CA GLY A 41 -1.77 32.67 0.26
C GLY A 41 -1.55 33.22 1.67
N ALA A 42 -2.52 33.94 2.25
CA ALA A 42 -2.45 34.52 3.59
C ALA A 42 -3.73 34.25 4.39
N PRO A 43 -3.69 34.20 5.72
CA PRO A 43 -4.88 34.07 6.57
C PRO A 43 -5.95 35.09 6.17
N GLY A 44 -7.22 34.69 6.21
CA GLY A 44 -8.34 35.51 5.71
C GLY A 44 -8.63 35.41 4.22
N GLY A 45 -7.74 34.72 3.45
CA GLY A 45 -7.92 34.58 2.01
C GLY A 45 -9.20 33.87 1.59
N LEU A 46 -9.61 32.83 2.33
CA LEU A 46 -10.87 32.14 2.08
C LEU A 46 -12.07 33.03 2.41
N GLU A 47 -12.09 33.72 3.56
CA GLU A 47 -13.17 34.63 3.93
C GLU A 47 -13.36 35.69 2.85
N ARG A 48 -12.28 36.29 2.37
CA ARG A 48 -12.32 37.24 1.25
C ARG A 48 -12.92 36.58 0.00
N ARG A 49 -12.51 35.39 -0.35
CA ARG A 49 -13.02 34.64 -1.51
C ARG A 49 -14.50 34.32 -1.41
N LEU A 50 -14.97 33.98 -0.21
CA LEU A 50 -16.39 33.74 0.07
C LEU A 50 -17.23 35.00 -0.14
N ARG A 51 -16.73 36.20 0.25
CA ARG A 51 -17.42 37.49 0.09
C ARG A 51 -17.36 38.01 -1.34
N GLU A 52 -16.34 37.69 -2.09
CA GLU A 52 -16.20 38.02 -3.53
C GLU A 52 -17.00 37.08 -4.44
N GLY A 53 -17.46 35.97 -3.94
CA GLY A 53 -18.18 34.92 -4.66
C GLY A 53 -17.31 33.73 -5.07
N THR A 54 -17.71 32.54 -4.62
CA THR A 54 -17.11 31.28 -5.06
C THR A 54 -18.17 30.19 -5.07
N TRP A 55 -17.91 29.12 -5.85
CA TRP A 55 -18.86 28.00 -5.96
C TRP A 55 -18.75 27.04 -4.77
N LEU A 56 -19.88 26.38 -4.48
CA LEU A 56 -20.01 25.48 -3.32
C LEU A 56 -19.05 24.29 -3.32
N GLY A 57 -18.60 23.86 -4.49
CA GLY A 57 -17.55 22.81 -4.57
C GLY A 57 -16.22 23.26 -3.91
N HIS A 58 -15.83 24.52 -4.11
CA HIS A 58 -14.65 25.10 -3.47
C HIS A 58 -14.86 25.32 -1.96
N VAL A 59 -16.07 25.67 -1.56
CA VAL A 59 -16.43 25.77 -0.13
C VAL A 59 -16.31 24.38 0.53
N THR A 60 -16.88 23.36 -0.09
CA THR A 60 -16.81 21.96 0.39
C THR A 60 -15.37 21.47 0.56
N GLU A 61 -14.46 21.81 -0.36
CA GLU A 61 -13.03 21.52 -0.25
C GLU A 61 -12.46 22.04 1.08
N HIS A 62 -12.66 23.32 1.35
CA HIS A 62 -12.13 23.97 2.55
C HIS A 62 -12.78 23.46 3.85
N VAL A 63 -14.08 23.18 3.83
CA VAL A 63 -14.79 22.58 4.98
C VAL A 63 -14.26 21.18 5.27
N ALA A 64 -14.03 20.34 4.25
CA ALA A 64 -13.46 19.00 4.43
C ALA A 64 -12.03 19.04 4.99
N LEU A 65 -11.21 20.02 4.61
CA LEU A 65 -9.88 20.24 5.18
C LEU A 65 -9.95 20.69 6.64
N GLU A 66 -10.87 21.61 6.95
CA GLU A 66 -11.04 22.14 8.31
C GLU A 66 -11.56 21.09 9.28
N LEU A 67 -12.53 20.28 8.89
CA LEU A 67 -13.03 19.17 9.73
C LEU A 67 -11.92 18.19 10.12
N GLN A 68 -11.09 17.79 9.14
CA GLN A 68 -9.96 16.91 9.41
C GLN A 68 -8.91 17.58 10.34
N THR A 69 -8.61 18.85 10.09
CA THR A 69 -7.61 19.61 10.86
C THR A 69 -8.06 19.77 12.31
N ARG A 70 -9.31 20.13 12.56
CA ARG A 70 -9.88 20.27 13.89
C ARG A 70 -10.03 18.93 14.63
N ALA A 71 -10.26 17.86 13.86
CA ALA A 71 -10.27 16.49 14.39
C ALA A 71 -8.86 15.93 14.67
N GLY A 72 -7.79 16.74 14.58
CA GLY A 72 -6.41 16.31 14.88
C GLY A 72 -5.60 15.79 13.69
N SER A 73 -6.19 15.74 12.49
CA SER A 73 -5.52 15.31 11.26
C SER A 73 -5.20 16.51 10.36
N ARG A 74 -4.12 17.24 10.68
CA ARG A 74 -3.75 18.48 9.96
C ARG A 74 -3.44 18.22 8.50
N VAL A 75 -4.26 18.78 7.61
CA VAL A 75 -4.17 18.74 6.14
C VAL A 75 -4.39 20.14 5.57
N THR A 76 -3.74 20.45 4.44
CA THR A 76 -3.74 21.82 3.91
C THR A 76 -3.90 21.92 2.40
N ARG A 77 -3.81 20.80 1.67
CA ARG A 77 -3.83 20.82 0.20
C ARG A 77 -5.20 20.46 -0.33
N GLY A 78 -5.77 21.34 -1.10
CA GLY A 78 -7.00 21.12 -1.85
C GLY A 78 -6.97 21.85 -3.18
N LYS A 79 -7.86 21.47 -4.09
CA LYS A 79 -8.06 22.11 -5.39
C LYS A 79 -9.39 21.72 -5.99
N THR A 80 -10.22 22.71 -6.28
CA THR A 80 -11.47 22.53 -7.04
C THR A 80 -11.28 22.98 -8.47
N ARG A 81 -11.76 22.18 -9.43
CA ARG A 81 -11.69 22.44 -10.88
C ARG A 81 -13.02 22.14 -11.56
N ALA A 82 -13.43 22.99 -12.50
CA ALA A 82 -14.54 22.68 -13.39
C ALA A 82 -14.18 21.49 -14.30
N VAL A 83 -15.15 20.63 -14.54
CA VAL A 83 -15.01 19.46 -15.43
C VAL A 83 -15.19 19.95 -16.88
N LYS A 84 -14.16 19.72 -17.70
CA LYS A 84 -14.20 20.14 -19.10
C LYS A 84 -15.33 19.41 -19.86
N GLY A 85 -16.18 20.18 -20.50
CA GLY A 85 -17.32 19.64 -21.30
C GLY A 85 -18.58 19.31 -20.48
N SER A 86 -18.58 19.56 -19.16
CA SER A 86 -19.74 19.34 -18.29
C SER A 86 -19.99 20.59 -17.45
N PRO A 87 -20.72 21.60 -17.97
CA PRO A 87 -21.06 22.82 -17.22
C PRO A 87 -21.76 22.47 -15.90
N GLY A 88 -21.46 23.21 -14.81
CA GLY A 88 -21.99 22.94 -13.48
C GLY A 88 -21.32 21.81 -12.71
N CYS A 89 -20.45 21.01 -13.35
CA CYS A 89 -19.76 19.92 -12.70
C CYS A 89 -18.34 20.32 -12.25
N TYR A 90 -17.96 19.91 -11.04
CA TYR A 90 -16.67 20.22 -10.42
C TYR A 90 -16.02 18.98 -9.85
N ASP A 91 -14.70 18.87 -10.04
CA ASP A 91 -13.85 17.94 -9.30
C ASP A 91 -13.28 18.67 -8.07
N VAL A 92 -13.75 18.28 -6.89
CA VAL A 92 -13.29 18.76 -5.60
C VAL A 92 -12.24 17.80 -5.08
N LEU A 93 -10.99 18.24 -4.97
CA LEU A 93 -9.87 17.44 -4.51
C LEU A 93 -9.33 17.99 -3.19
N TYR A 94 -9.11 17.11 -2.22
CA TYR A 94 -8.49 17.51 -0.95
C TYR A 94 -7.61 16.39 -0.40
N SER A 95 -6.60 16.79 0.38
CA SER A 95 -5.67 15.86 1.02
C SER A 95 -6.29 15.19 2.25
N TYR A 96 -5.75 14.01 2.57
CA TYR A 96 -6.06 13.29 3.80
C TYR A 96 -4.77 12.69 4.38
N ARG A 97 -4.81 12.32 5.63
CA ARG A 97 -3.81 11.46 6.29
C ARG A 97 -4.35 10.07 6.53
N GLU A 98 -5.61 10.00 7.00
CA GLU A 98 -6.37 8.75 7.19
C GLU A 98 -7.51 8.73 6.18
N GLU A 99 -7.56 7.70 5.32
CA GLU A 99 -8.50 7.63 4.21
C GLU A 99 -9.95 7.66 4.67
N GLU A 100 -10.32 6.87 5.68
CA GLU A 100 -11.68 6.84 6.22
C GLU A 100 -12.09 8.20 6.81
N ALA A 101 -11.19 8.84 7.55
CA ALA A 101 -11.46 10.17 8.10
C ALA A 101 -11.65 11.21 7.00
N GLY A 102 -10.84 11.12 5.92
CA GLY A 102 -10.98 12.00 4.76
C GLY A 102 -12.29 11.79 4.03
N LEU A 103 -12.70 10.55 3.77
CA LEU A 103 -13.99 10.23 3.13
C LEU A 103 -15.16 10.70 3.98
N LEU A 104 -15.11 10.48 5.28
CA LEU A 104 -16.13 10.96 6.22
C LEU A 104 -16.18 12.49 6.24
N ALA A 105 -15.03 13.16 6.31
CA ALA A 105 -14.97 14.62 6.31
C ALA A 105 -15.57 15.23 5.04
N GLY A 106 -15.36 14.63 3.86
CA GLY A 106 -15.98 15.06 2.61
C GLY A 106 -17.50 14.93 2.61
N ARG A 107 -18.02 13.81 3.11
CA ARG A 107 -19.46 13.61 3.27
C ARG A 107 -20.07 14.64 4.21
N LEU A 108 -19.45 14.83 5.37
CA LEU A 108 -19.93 15.78 6.39
C LEU A 108 -19.80 17.22 5.89
N ALA A 109 -18.76 17.55 5.13
CA ALA A 109 -18.63 18.87 4.50
C ALA A 109 -19.79 19.18 3.56
N LEU A 110 -20.19 18.21 2.72
CA LEU A 110 -21.36 18.36 1.85
C LEU A 110 -22.64 18.57 2.66
N GLN A 111 -22.88 17.79 3.71
CA GLN A 111 -24.06 17.94 4.58
C GLN A 111 -24.09 19.29 5.29
N LEU A 112 -22.95 19.74 5.84
CA LEU A 112 -22.86 21.02 6.53
C LEU A 112 -23.10 22.20 5.58
N VAL A 113 -22.51 22.16 4.37
CA VAL A 113 -22.70 23.18 3.35
C VAL A 113 -24.17 23.21 2.91
N ASP A 114 -24.77 22.05 2.61
CA ASP A 114 -26.17 21.92 2.22
C ASP A 114 -27.11 22.46 3.31
N SER A 115 -26.82 22.20 4.59
CA SER A 115 -27.63 22.69 5.73
C SER A 115 -27.70 24.21 5.85
N LEU A 116 -26.72 24.92 5.31
CA LEU A 116 -26.63 26.38 5.31
C LEU A 116 -27.36 27.05 4.12
N LEU A 117 -27.80 26.26 3.13
CA LEU A 117 -28.50 26.77 1.98
C LEU A 117 -29.95 27.14 2.34
N PRO A 118 -30.58 28.07 1.59
CA PRO A 118 -32.02 28.27 1.65
C PRO A 118 -32.79 26.97 1.42
N PRO A 119 -33.92 26.73 2.09
CA PRO A 119 -34.63 25.44 2.01
C PRO A 119 -34.95 24.95 0.58
N GLU A 120 -35.23 25.88 -0.33
CA GLU A 120 -35.53 25.60 -1.74
C GLU A 120 -34.32 25.16 -2.57
N LEU A 121 -33.11 25.37 -2.06
CA LEU A 121 -31.86 25.02 -2.71
C LEU A 121 -31.18 23.82 -2.05
N ARG A 122 -31.76 23.24 -1.00
CA ARG A 122 -31.21 22.06 -0.31
C ARG A 122 -31.52 20.78 -1.03
N GLY A 123 -30.73 19.74 -0.74
CA GLY A 123 -31.01 18.37 -1.17
C GLY A 123 -29.91 17.74 -2.00
N VAL A 124 -28.66 17.81 -1.49
CA VAL A 124 -27.54 17.13 -2.14
C VAL A 124 -27.78 15.61 -2.18
N GLN A 125 -27.68 15.01 -3.37
CA GLN A 125 -27.91 13.59 -3.61
C GLN A 125 -26.59 12.81 -3.73
N GLY A 126 -26.64 11.50 -3.55
CA GLY A 126 -25.48 10.61 -3.75
C GLY A 126 -24.51 10.56 -2.57
N LEU A 127 -24.84 11.15 -1.42
CA LEU A 127 -24.00 11.08 -0.20
C LEU A 127 -23.77 9.64 0.28
N GLU A 128 -24.71 8.73 0.01
CA GLU A 128 -24.61 7.31 0.30
C GLU A 128 -23.49 6.60 -0.48
N GLN A 129 -23.04 7.17 -1.58
CA GLN A 129 -21.94 6.65 -2.39
C GLN A 129 -20.55 6.92 -1.77
N LEU A 130 -20.48 7.84 -0.81
CA LEU A 130 -19.27 8.11 -0.04
C LEU A 130 -19.16 7.09 1.08
N HIS A 131 -18.34 6.06 0.87
CA HIS A 131 -18.17 4.96 1.81
C HIS A 131 -17.54 5.42 3.12
N HIS A 132 -18.23 5.13 4.22
CA HIS A 132 -17.67 5.11 5.56
C HIS A 132 -18.50 4.12 6.41
N ARG A 133 -17.89 3.60 7.50
CA ARG A 133 -18.45 2.48 8.28
C ARG A 133 -19.49 2.90 9.30
N ASP A 134 -19.39 4.10 9.83
CA ASP A 134 -20.27 4.57 10.92
C ASP A 134 -21.29 5.56 10.36
N PRO A 135 -22.61 5.26 10.41
CA PRO A 135 -23.63 6.20 10.01
C PRO A 135 -23.65 7.39 11.00
N MET A 136 -23.70 8.61 10.48
CA MET A 136 -23.96 9.78 11.29
C MET A 136 -25.38 9.73 11.86
N ALA A 137 -25.54 10.17 13.10
CA ALA A 137 -26.85 10.48 13.63
C ALA A 137 -27.48 11.60 12.76
N GLU A 138 -28.69 11.37 12.22
CA GLU A 138 -29.44 12.37 11.48
C GLU A 138 -29.64 13.64 12.34
N GLY A 139 -29.26 14.80 11.81
CA GLY A 139 -29.45 16.10 12.45
C GLY A 139 -28.31 16.61 13.34
N GLY A 140 -27.12 15.99 13.32
CA GLY A 140 -25.94 16.44 14.04
C GLY A 140 -25.34 17.74 13.48
N GLY A 141 -25.12 18.75 14.35
CA GLY A 141 -24.40 19.99 13.99
C GLY A 141 -22.88 19.77 13.82
N VAL A 142 -22.14 20.88 13.64
CA VAL A 142 -20.69 20.84 13.43
C VAL A 142 -19.92 20.09 14.52
N GLN A 143 -20.37 20.15 15.78
CA GLN A 143 -19.71 19.42 16.87
C GLN A 143 -19.83 17.91 16.68
N SER A 144 -21.01 17.40 16.31
CA SER A 144 -21.20 15.99 16.00
C SER A 144 -20.33 15.54 14.80
N ALA A 145 -20.18 16.40 13.80
CA ALA A 145 -19.29 16.13 12.67
C ALA A 145 -17.82 16.04 13.11
N LEU A 146 -17.38 16.97 13.98
CA LEU A 146 -16.02 16.97 14.52
C LEU A 146 -15.76 15.74 15.39
N ASP A 147 -16.73 15.36 16.24
CA ASP A 147 -16.62 14.20 17.11
C ASP A 147 -16.57 12.91 16.27
N ALA A 148 -17.38 12.81 15.21
CA ALA A 148 -17.37 11.65 14.30
C ALA A 148 -16.03 11.51 13.56
N VAL A 149 -15.51 12.58 12.97
CA VAL A 149 -14.19 12.58 12.31
C VAL A 149 -13.08 12.32 13.33
N GLY A 150 -13.17 12.96 14.53
CA GLY A 150 -12.22 12.77 15.62
C GLY A 150 -12.17 11.33 16.11
N HIS A 151 -13.31 10.67 16.22
CA HIS A 151 -13.38 9.25 16.59
C HIS A 151 -12.66 8.36 15.55
N VAL A 152 -12.87 8.59 14.27
CA VAL A 152 -12.18 7.84 13.20
C VAL A 152 -10.68 8.12 13.22
N VAL A 153 -10.28 9.38 13.34
CA VAL A 153 -8.87 9.78 13.45
C VAL A 153 -8.22 9.14 14.66
N GLY A 154 -8.86 9.22 15.84
CA GLY A 154 -8.34 8.66 17.09
C GLY A 154 -8.15 7.15 17.02
N ARG A 155 -9.14 6.43 16.50
CA ARG A 155 -9.09 4.97 16.33
C ARG A 155 -7.97 4.53 15.39
N ARG A 156 -7.67 5.32 14.36
CA ARG A 156 -6.70 5.02 13.31
C ARG A 156 -5.33 5.68 13.52
N ALA A 157 -5.23 6.65 14.42
CA ALA A 157 -3.98 7.35 14.66
C ALA A 157 -2.90 6.40 15.20
N LEU A 158 -1.70 6.51 14.62
CA LEU A 158 -0.54 5.86 15.20
C LEU A 158 -0.17 6.53 16.51
N GLY A 159 -0.01 5.75 17.57
CA GLY A 159 0.50 6.24 18.85
C GLY A 159 1.88 6.90 18.70
N PRO A 160 2.30 7.75 19.65
CA PRO A 160 3.52 8.55 19.53
C PRO A 160 4.78 7.75 19.19
N THR A 161 4.94 6.56 19.75
CA THR A 161 6.07 5.65 19.49
C THR A 161 6.09 5.23 18.01
N THR A 162 5.04 4.60 17.51
CA THR A 162 4.99 4.14 16.12
C THR A 162 5.04 5.30 15.14
N ARG A 163 4.36 6.41 15.44
CA ARG A 163 4.37 7.62 14.62
C ARG A 163 5.78 8.20 14.46
N SER A 164 6.58 8.20 15.51
CA SER A 164 7.96 8.68 15.43
C SER A 164 8.84 7.80 14.55
N LEU A 165 8.68 6.46 14.66
CA LEU A 165 9.40 5.49 13.83
C LEU A 165 9.00 5.58 12.35
N VAL A 166 7.70 5.69 12.07
CA VAL A 166 7.19 5.87 10.70
C VAL A 166 7.73 7.15 10.08
N ARG A 167 7.67 8.28 10.80
CA ARG A 167 8.21 9.56 10.30
C ARG A 167 9.70 9.50 9.98
N GLU A 168 10.48 8.83 10.84
CA GLU A 168 11.91 8.67 10.56
C GLU A 168 12.17 7.74 9.37
N ALA A 169 11.39 6.66 9.22
CA ALA A 169 11.46 5.80 8.05
C ALA A 169 11.14 6.56 6.76
N GLU A 170 10.04 7.32 6.74
CA GLU A 170 9.64 8.18 5.61
C GLU A 170 10.70 9.22 5.27
N ARG A 171 11.28 9.88 6.30
CA ARG A 171 12.37 10.86 6.12
C ARG A 171 13.60 10.26 5.42
N ARG A 172 13.85 8.95 5.63
CA ARG A 172 14.94 8.19 5.00
C ARG A 172 14.54 7.57 3.65
N GLY A 173 13.33 7.81 3.16
CA GLY A 173 12.81 7.21 1.93
C GLY A 173 12.52 5.71 2.04
N ILE A 174 12.35 5.19 3.28
CA ILE A 174 11.93 3.82 3.51
C ILE A 174 10.42 3.73 3.32
N PRO A 175 9.90 2.87 2.45
CA PRO A 175 8.47 2.69 2.25
C PRO A 175 7.78 2.20 3.52
N VAL A 176 6.57 2.68 3.76
CA VAL A 176 5.76 2.31 4.92
C VAL A 176 4.42 1.77 4.48
N MET A 177 4.04 0.61 5.00
CA MET A 177 2.71 0.01 4.80
C MET A 177 2.09 -0.37 6.14
N ARG A 178 0.86 0.08 6.40
CA ARG A 178 0.09 -0.41 7.55
C ARG A 178 -0.41 -1.82 7.27
N LEU A 179 -0.27 -2.70 8.26
CA LEU A 179 -0.71 -4.09 8.18
C LEU A 179 -2.00 -4.35 8.95
N ASP A 180 -2.30 -3.51 9.95
CA ASP A 180 -3.55 -3.52 10.72
C ASP A 180 -4.09 -2.09 10.93
N ASP A 181 -5.22 -1.99 11.60
CA ASP A 181 -5.85 -0.71 11.96
C ASP A 181 -5.18 -0.02 13.16
N PHE A 182 -4.19 -0.66 13.78
CA PHE A 182 -3.53 -0.19 14.99
C PHE A 182 -2.09 0.26 14.73
N SER A 183 -1.12 -0.43 15.30
CA SER A 183 0.28 -0.03 15.26
C SER A 183 1.19 -1.02 14.54
N PHE A 184 0.64 -2.02 13.85
CA PHE A 184 1.42 -2.99 13.10
C PHE A 184 1.75 -2.44 11.72
N VAL A 185 3.02 -2.17 11.49
CA VAL A 185 3.52 -1.59 10.23
C VAL A 185 4.66 -2.39 9.66
N GLN A 186 4.74 -2.40 8.34
CA GLN A 186 5.86 -2.88 7.56
C GLN A 186 6.66 -1.69 7.06
N LEU A 187 7.96 -1.73 7.26
CA LEU A 187 8.94 -0.80 6.70
C LEU A 187 9.72 -1.54 5.61
N GLY A 188 9.83 -0.95 4.42
CA GLY A 188 10.45 -1.60 3.27
C GLY A 188 9.53 -2.60 2.56
N HIS A 189 10.08 -3.26 1.54
CA HIS A 189 9.35 -4.18 0.67
C HIS A 189 10.05 -5.55 0.57
N GLY A 190 9.27 -6.60 0.26
CA GLY A 190 9.78 -7.92 -0.08
C GLY A 190 10.73 -8.48 0.98
N LYS A 191 11.81 -9.10 0.56
CA LYS A 191 12.86 -9.68 1.42
C LYS A 191 13.57 -8.66 2.31
N ARG A 192 13.52 -7.37 1.93
CA ARG A 192 14.16 -6.28 2.69
C ARG A 192 13.25 -5.62 3.72
N GLN A 193 12.04 -6.13 3.88
CA GLN A 193 11.08 -5.59 4.85
C GLN A 193 11.51 -5.82 6.29
N GLN A 194 11.13 -4.89 7.16
CA GLN A 194 11.14 -5.04 8.60
C GLN A 194 9.74 -4.76 9.13
N ARG A 195 9.29 -5.48 10.13
CA ARG A 195 7.98 -5.29 10.75
C ARG A 195 8.15 -4.75 12.16
N LEU A 196 7.25 -3.89 12.57
CA LEU A 196 7.22 -3.37 13.93
C LEU A 196 5.79 -3.19 14.43
N ARG A 197 5.61 -3.34 15.74
CA ARG A 197 4.38 -3.09 16.47
C ARG A 197 4.72 -2.30 17.73
N ALA A 198 4.30 -1.05 17.80
CA ALA A 198 4.80 -0.08 18.79
C ALA A 198 6.34 0.00 18.73
N SER A 199 7.05 -0.42 19.79
CA SER A 199 8.51 -0.49 19.82
C SER A 199 9.07 -1.93 19.72
N ILE A 200 8.21 -2.93 19.57
CA ILE A 200 8.61 -4.32 19.23
C ILE A 200 8.95 -4.36 17.76
N THR A 201 10.10 -4.90 17.42
CA THR A 201 10.59 -5.06 16.04
C THR A 201 10.56 -6.52 15.59
N GLY A 202 10.76 -6.78 14.32
CA GLY A 202 10.94 -8.15 13.80
C GLY A 202 12.20 -8.84 14.33
N ARG A 203 13.09 -8.13 15.01
CA ARG A 203 14.31 -8.67 15.65
C ARG A 203 14.14 -8.95 17.15
N THR A 204 13.07 -8.42 17.77
CA THR A 204 12.77 -8.67 19.17
C THR A 204 12.46 -10.14 19.38
N SER A 205 13.22 -10.80 20.26
CA SER A 205 13.00 -12.21 20.60
C SER A 205 11.69 -12.40 21.35
N SER A 206 10.84 -13.35 20.93
CA SER A 206 9.65 -13.73 21.69
C SER A 206 10.01 -14.27 23.09
N ILE A 207 11.10 -15.01 23.21
CA ILE A 207 11.64 -15.46 24.50
C ILE A 207 11.98 -14.26 25.39
N GLY A 208 12.64 -13.23 24.82
CA GLY A 208 12.94 -11.99 25.56
C GLY A 208 11.68 -11.25 26.03
N VAL A 209 10.61 -11.26 25.22
CA VAL A 209 9.31 -10.67 25.61
C VAL A 209 8.66 -11.47 26.74
N GLU A 210 8.67 -12.81 26.67
CA GLU A 210 8.14 -13.69 27.72
C GLU A 210 8.93 -13.54 29.03
N VAL A 211 10.25 -13.55 28.96
CA VAL A 211 11.12 -13.31 30.13
C VAL A 211 10.81 -11.96 30.75
N ALA A 212 10.74 -10.89 29.96
CA ALA A 212 10.39 -9.56 30.47
C ALA A 212 8.99 -9.49 31.11
N GLY A 213 8.06 -10.33 30.65
CA GLY A 213 6.72 -10.46 31.22
C GLY A 213 6.69 -11.19 32.56
N ASP A 214 7.66 -12.05 32.85
CA ASP A 214 7.80 -12.76 34.13
C ASP A 214 8.78 -12.02 35.05
N LYS A 215 8.24 -11.33 36.05
CA LYS A 215 9.01 -10.51 36.97
C LYS A 215 10.00 -11.31 37.83
N ASP A 216 9.65 -12.54 38.21
CA ASP A 216 10.51 -13.38 39.06
C ASP A 216 11.65 -13.97 38.23
N LEU A 217 11.34 -14.52 37.04
CA LEU A 217 12.36 -15.02 36.11
C LEU A 217 13.32 -13.89 35.69
N THR A 218 12.78 -12.72 35.33
CA THR A 218 13.62 -11.56 34.96
C THR A 218 14.60 -11.21 36.08
N LYS A 219 14.13 -11.12 37.34
CA LYS A 219 14.98 -10.79 38.47
C LYS A 219 16.05 -11.85 38.75
N SER A 220 15.65 -13.14 38.62
CA SER A 220 16.61 -14.25 38.78
C SER A 220 17.74 -14.14 37.77
N LEU A 221 17.40 -13.97 36.49
CA LEU A 221 18.38 -13.82 35.41
C LEU A 221 19.29 -12.59 35.59
N LEU A 222 18.74 -11.47 36.05
CA LEU A 222 19.50 -10.27 36.28
C LEU A 222 20.43 -10.44 37.49
N ALA A 223 19.96 -11.09 38.58
CA ALA A 223 20.78 -11.40 39.75
C ALA A 223 21.94 -12.34 39.40
N ASP A 224 21.69 -13.39 38.64
CA ASP A 224 22.71 -14.34 38.16
C ASP A 224 23.72 -13.65 37.22
N ALA A 225 23.30 -12.62 36.49
CA ALA A 225 24.19 -11.74 35.71
C ALA A 225 24.99 -10.73 36.61
N GLY A 226 24.82 -10.75 37.91
CA GLY A 226 25.48 -9.84 38.86
C GLY A 226 24.98 -8.39 38.79
N LEU A 227 23.72 -8.19 38.36
CA LEU A 227 23.10 -6.88 38.27
C LEU A 227 22.29 -6.55 39.54
N PRO A 228 22.24 -5.28 39.96
CA PRO A 228 21.52 -4.90 41.15
C PRO A 228 20.01 -4.97 40.94
N VAL A 229 19.36 -5.92 41.58
CA VAL A 229 17.92 -6.09 41.69
C VAL A 229 17.45 -6.17 43.12
N PRO A 230 16.20 -5.80 43.47
CA PRO A 230 15.71 -5.92 44.84
C PRO A 230 15.74 -7.37 45.33
N LYS A 231 16.30 -7.63 46.50
CA LYS A 231 16.21 -8.95 47.14
C LYS A 231 14.77 -9.23 47.54
N GLY A 232 14.28 -10.44 47.26
CA GLY A 232 12.90 -10.81 47.58
C GLY A 232 12.54 -12.19 47.13
N ALA A 233 11.29 -12.58 47.43
CA ALA A 233 10.74 -13.86 47.00
C ALA A 233 9.25 -13.76 46.70
N VAL A 234 8.74 -14.73 45.94
CA VAL A 234 7.32 -14.97 45.74
C VAL A 234 6.76 -15.77 46.88
N VAL A 235 5.72 -15.25 47.50
CA VAL A 235 5.04 -15.86 48.68
C VAL A 235 3.56 -16.05 48.42
N ARG A 236 2.92 -16.95 49.21
CA ARG A 236 1.51 -17.29 49.05
C ARG A 236 0.71 -17.17 50.34
N SER A 237 1.28 -16.72 51.42
CA SER A 237 0.59 -16.41 52.67
C SER A 237 1.19 -15.19 53.36
N ALA A 238 0.41 -14.53 54.21
CA ALA A 238 0.86 -13.37 54.97
C ALA A 238 2.00 -13.73 55.92
N GLU A 239 2.01 -14.93 56.52
CA GLU A 239 3.08 -15.40 57.42
C GLU A 239 4.39 -15.62 56.63
N ALA A 240 4.30 -16.10 55.39
CA ALA A 240 5.49 -16.21 54.52
C ALA A 240 5.99 -14.84 54.10
N ALA A 241 5.10 -13.89 53.84
CA ALA A 241 5.44 -12.50 53.54
C ALA A 241 6.18 -11.83 54.69
N ILE A 242 5.72 -12.00 55.93
CA ILE A 242 6.36 -11.46 57.14
C ILE A 242 7.75 -12.08 57.32
N ARG A 243 7.87 -13.41 57.25
CA ARG A 243 9.18 -14.08 57.37
C ARG A 243 10.17 -13.61 56.32
N GLU A 244 9.71 -13.41 55.10
CA GLU A 244 10.59 -12.90 54.03
C GLU A 244 10.98 -11.44 54.26
N ALA A 245 10.05 -10.58 54.68
CA ALA A 245 10.36 -9.19 55.08
C ALA A 245 11.38 -9.10 56.19
N GLU A 246 11.27 -9.95 57.22
CA GLU A 246 12.28 -10.05 58.32
C GLU A 246 13.66 -10.52 57.82
N ARG A 247 13.64 -11.46 56.85
CA ARG A 247 14.89 -11.96 56.23
C ARG A 247 15.59 -10.90 55.39
N ILE A 248 14.83 -10.08 54.63
CA ILE A 248 15.38 -9.05 53.79
C ILE A 248 15.80 -7.81 54.59
N GLY A 249 15.02 -7.47 55.60
CA GLY A 249 15.07 -6.23 56.37
C GLY A 249 14.11 -5.18 55.81
N TYR A 250 13.53 -4.40 56.73
CA TYR A 250 12.61 -3.30 56.40
C TYR A 250 13.35 -2.06 55.89
N PRO A 251 12.66 -1.21 55.07
CA PRO A 251 11.32 -1.34 54.55
C PRO A 251 11.26 -2.30 53.36
N VAL A 252 10.07 -2.92 53.17
CA VAL A 252 9.77 -3.81 52.05
C VAL A 252 8.56 -3.32 51.24
N VAL A 253 8.39 -3.89 50.06
CA VAL A 253 7.26 -3.67 49.16
C VAL A 253 6.55 -4.99 48.96
N THR A 254 5.21 -4.97 48.93
CA THR A 254 4.39 -6.09 48.47
C THR A 254 3.71 -5.74 47.15
N LYS A 255 3.69 -6.69 46.22
CA LYS A 255 3.01 -6.51 44.90
C LYS A 255 2.56 -7.85 44.33
N PRO A 256 1.47 -7.92 43.54
CA PRO A 256 1.10 -9.14 42.85
C PRO A 256 2.15 -9.49 41.77
N LEU A 257 2.41 -10.79 41.56
CA LEU A 257 3.35 -11.26 40.53
C LEU A 257 2.88 -10.83 39.14
N ASP A 258 1.59 -11.03 38.86
CA ASP A 258 0.99 -10.77 37.51
C ASP A 258 0.36 -9.37 37.40
N GLY A 259 0.59 -8.47 38.34
CA GLY A 259 0.00 -7.13 38.35
C GLY A 259 0.69 -6.16 37.40
N ASN A 260 -0.11 -5.34 36.69
CA ASN A 260 0.35 -4.27 35.81
C ASN A 260 -0.08 -2.89 36.30
N HIS A 261 0.62 -1.83 35.88
CA HIS A 261 0.29 -0.42 36.18
C HIS A 261 0.28 -0.03 37.66
N GLY A 262 0.98 -0.77 38.51
CA GLY A 262 1.06 -0.48 39.96
C GLY A 262 -0.17 -0.90 40.79
N ARG A 263 -1.10 -1.69 40.26
CA ARG A 263 -2.25 -2.21 40.98
C ARG A 263 -1.79 -3.20 42.04
N GLY A 264 -2.34 -3.08 43.26
CA GLY A 264 -2.04 -3.98 44.38
C GLY A 264 -0.62 -3.82 44.94
N VAL A 265 0.11 -2.77 44.58
CA VAL A 265 1.44 -2.46 45.10
C VAL A 265 1.31 -1.66 46.41
N THR A 266 1.95 -2.13 47.48
CA THR A 266 2.04 -1.38 48.75
C THR A 266 3.52 -1.21 49.06
N ILE A 267 3.93 0.04 49.24
CA ILE A 267 5.30 0.45 49.53
C ILE A 267 5.43 0.91 50.98
N ASP A 268 6.65 1.08 51.46
CA ASP A 268 6.98 1.71 52.74
C ASP A 268 6.48 0.90 53.95
N LEU A 269 6.59 -0.46 53.81
CA LEU A 269 6.16 -1.39 54.84
C LEU A 269 7.26 -1.61 55.88
N HIS A 270 7.11 -1.10 57.11
CA HIS A 270 8.12 -1.11 58.16
C HIS A 270 7.84 -2.10 59.30
N THR A 271 6.65 -2.70 59.35
CA THR A 271 6.21 -3.59 60.43
C THR A 271 5.56 -4.87 59.88
N PRO A 272 5.57 -5.98 60.68
CA PRO A 272 4.86 -7.21 60.30
C PRO A 272 3.37 -7.01 59.96
N ASP A 273 2.67 -6.16 60.74
CA ASP A 273 1.25 -5.88 60.50
C ASP A 273 1.05 -5.12 59.16
N ALA A 274 1.91 -4.16 58.85
CA ALA A 274 1.87 -3.47 57.56
C ALA A 274 2.14 -4.42 56.38
N VAL A 275 3.08 -5.37 56.55
CA VAL A 275 3.36 -6.40 55.57
C VAL A 275 2.17 -7.34 55.38
N ARG A 276 1.46 -7.71 56.45
CA ARG A 276 0.23 -8.49 56.38
C ARG A 276 -0.83 -7.78 55.58
N GLN A 277 -1.12 -6.52 55.86
CA GLN A 277 -2.07 -5.70 55.13
C GLN A 277 -1.65 -5.52 53.66
N GLY A 278 -0.40 -5.24 53.40
CA GLY A 278 0.14 -5.15 52.07
C GLY A 278 0.07 -6.45 51.26
N PHE A 279 0.28 -7.62 51.93
CA PHE A 279 0.06 -8.91 51.30
C PHE A 279 -1.43 -9.14 50.94
N GLU A 280 -2.35 -8.86 51.87
CA GLU A 280 -3.78 -8.99 51.65
C GLU A 280 -4.26 -8.14 50.46
N HIS A 281 -3.82 -6.88 50.42
CA HIS A 281 -4.11 -5.99 49.30
C HIS A 281 -3.55 -6.50 47.96
N ALA A 282 -2.32 -7.01 47.93
CA ALA A 282 -1.74 -7.59 46.73
C ALA A 282 -2.44 -8.89 46.29
N ALA A 283 -2.91 -9.70 47.28
CA ALA A 283 -3.58 -10.95 47.07
C ALA A 283 -5.00 -10.80 46.46
N GLU A 284 -5.65 -9.65 46.58
CA GLU A 284 -6.89 -9.30 45.87
C GLU A 284 -6.68 -9.33 44.34
N HIS A 285 -5.48 -9.11 43.87
CA HIS A 285 -5.11 -9.02 42.45
C HIS A 285 -4.38 -10.27 41.92
N GLY A 286 -4.00 -11.23 42.77
CA GLY A 286 -3.35 -12.46 42.33
C GLY A 286 -2.89 -13.34 43.51
N ARG A 287 -2.87 -14.67 43.32
CA ARG A 287 -2.47 -15.65 44.34
C ARG A 287 -1.00 -15.59 44.75
N ASN A 288 -0.14 -15.13 43.84
CA ASN A 288 1.30 -15.05 44.07
C ASN A 288 1.67 -13.58 44.35
N VAL A 289 2.25 -13.32 45.51
CA VAL A 289 2.65 -11.98 45.92
C VAL A 289 4.17 -11.94 46.01
N ILE A 290 4.79 -10.94 45.46
CA ILE A 290 6.23 -10.64 45.65
C ILE A 290 6.39 -9.77 46.89
N VAL A 291 7.27 -10.20 47.76
CA VAL A 291 7.82 -9.37 48.88
C VAL A 291 9.27 -9.06 48.53
N GLU A 292 9.62 -7.79 48.47
CA GLU A 292 10.96 -7.40 48.07
C GLU A 292 11.47 -6.17 48.83
N GLN A 293 12.80 -6.03 48.86
CA GLN A 293 13.49 -4.87 49.37
C GLN A 293 13.00 -3.59 48.67
N GLN A 294 12.70 -2.56 49.45
CA GLN A 294 12.38 -1.26 48.89
C GLN A 294 13.67 -0.50 48.58
N TYR A 295 13.89 -0.16 47.33
CA TYR A 295 14.92 0.79 46.94
C TYR A 295 14.49 2.22 47.24
N GLN A 296 15.42 3.03 47.80
CA GLN A 296 15.19 4.43 48.05
C GLN A 296 15.70 5.27 46.87
N GLY A 297 14.97 6.31 46.48
CA GLY A 297 15.38 7.21 45.43
C GLY A 297 14.30 7.57 44.47
N TYR A 298 14.72 8.08 43.34
CA TYR A 298 13.83 8.53 42.24
C TYR A 298 13.70 7.46 41.19
N ASP A 299 12.52 7.39 40.60
CA ASP A 299 12.18 6.47 39.53
C ASP A 299 12.69 7.02 38.20
N HIS A 300 13.46 6.21 37.48
CA HIS A 300 13.99 6.53 36.16
C HIS A 300 13.57 5.47 35.14
N ARG A 301 13.20 5.90 33.94
CA ARG A 301 13.09 5.05 32.76
C ARG A 301 14.35 5.22 31.92
N ILE A 302 15.15 4.16 31.83
CA ILE A 302 16.35 4.11 30.96
C ILE A 302 15.98 3.35 29.70
N LEU A 303 16.10 3.98 28.54
CA LEU A 303 15.83 3.38 27.25
C LEU A 303 17.10 2.87 26.59
N VAL A 304 17.15 1.55 26.35
CA VAL A 304 18.24 0.87 25.66
C VAL A 304 17.77 0.50 24.27
N ILE A 305 18.56 0.82 23.24
CA ILE A 305 18.31 0.45 21.84
C ILE A 305 19.59 -0.18 21.30
N GLY A 306 19.47 -1.43 20.80
CA GLY A 306 20.62 -2.24 20.45
C GLY A 306 21.49 -2.48 21.69
N SER A 307 22.70 -1.98 21.66
CA SER A 307 23.65 -2.13 22.78
C SER A 307 23.96 -0.81 23.52
N GLU A 308 23.13 0.21 23.37
CA GLU A 308 23.41 1.54 23.92
C GLU A 308 22.23 2.15 24.65
N VAL A 309 22.49 2.87 25.73
CA VAL A 309 21.52 3.75 26.38
C VAL A 309 21.29 4.97 25.48
N ARG A 310 20.06 5.22 25.09
CA ARG A 310 19.70 6.31 24.18
C ARG A 310 18.95 7.44 24.85
N ALA A 311 18.25 7.16 25.94
CA ALA A 311 17.57 8.17 26.73
C ALA A 311 17.36 7.72 28.16
N VAL A 312 17.33 8.70 29.09
CA VAL A 312 17.02 8.52 30.51
C VAL A 312 16.04 9.60 30.92
N ALA A 313 14.91 9.21 31.49
CA ALA A 313 13.90 10.11 31.99
C ALA A 313 13.64 9.83 33.47
N LYS A 314 13.75 10.84 34.35
CA LYS A 314 13.23 10.78 35.70
C LYS A 314 11.71 10.93 35.63
N ARG A 315 10.99 9.94 36.13
CA ARG A 315 9.53 9.98 36.21
C ARG A 315 9.08 10.65 37.48
N VAL A 316 8.11 11.51 37.40
CA VAL A 316 7.56 12.25 38.52
C VAL A 316 6.07 11.93 38.65
N PRO A 317 5.60 11.47 39.84
CA PRO A 317 4.18 11.21 40.06
C PRO A 317 3.30 12.42 39.77
N ALA A 318 2.02 12.17 39.45
CA ALA A 318 1.06 13.27 39.38
C ALA A 318 0.97 14.02 40.69
N HIS A 319 1.11 15.34 40.63
CA HIS A 319 1.14 16.22 41.80
C HIS A 319 0.67 17.62 41.42
N VAL A 320 0.33 18.39 42.41
CA VAL A 320 0.16 19.86 42.35
C VAL A 320 1.06 20.54 43.39
N ILE A 321 1.40 21.77 43.11
CA ILE A 321 2.19 22.59 44.05
C ILE A 321 1.29 23.67 44.62
N GLY A 322 1.13 23.69 45.95
CA GLY A 322 0.37 24.71 46.64
C GLY A 322 0.88 26.11 46.31
N ASN A 323 -0.03 27.05 46.14
CA ASN A 323 0.28 28.47 45.93
C ASN A 323 -0.25 29.37 47.06
N GLY A 324 -0.92 28.76 48.08
CA GLY A 324 -1.50 29.47 49.20
C GLY A 324 -2.80 30.21 48.91
N ALA A 325 -3.36 30.07 47.73
CA ALA A 325 -4.56 30.78 47.27
C ALA A 325 -5.65 29.88 46.69
N HIS A 326 -5.25 28.87 45.92
CA HIS A 326 -6.19 27.99 45.21
C HIS A 326 -6.36 26.66 45.94
N THR A 327 -7.56 26.08 45.81
CA THR A 327 -7.86 24.75 46.31
C THR A 327 -7.11 23.69 45.49
N VAL A 328 -6.96 22.48 46.04
CA VAL A 328 -6.38 21.34 45.30
C VAL A 328 -7.12 21.09 44.01
N ALA A 329 -8.45 21.15 43.96
CA ALA A 329 -9.26 20.99 42.75
C ALA A 329 -8.89 22.05 41.69
N ALA A 330 -8.81 23.33 42.10
CA ALA A 330 -8.45 24.40 41.17
C ALA A 330 -7.00 24.26 40.62
N LEU A 331 -6.07 23.78 41.43
CA LEU A 331 -4.69 23.51 41.03
C LEU A 331 -4.62 22.32 40.03
N ILE A 332 -5.46 21.30 40.19
CA ILE A 332 -5.58 20.20 39.25
C ILE A 332 -6.11 20.72 37.89
N ASP A 333 -7.14 21.57 37.93
CA ASP A 333 -7.71 22.19 36.72
C ASP A 333 -6.68 23.07 36.00
N GLU A 334 -5.88 23.84 36.76
CA GLU A 334 -4.78 24.64 36.23
C GLU A 334 -3.73 23.76 35.54
N VAL A 335 -3.29 22.68 36.17
CA VAL A 335 -2.35 21.70 35.55
C VAL A 335 -2.96 21.04 34.35
N ASN A 336 -4.27 20.72 34.35
CA ASN A 336 -4.96 20.10 33.23
C ASN A 336 -5.25 21.07 32.08
N SER A 337 -5.09 22.38 32.30
CA SER A 337 -5.23 23.40 31.25
C SER A 337 -4.04 23.46 30.27
N ASP A 338 -2.91 22.78 30.59
CA ASP A 338 -1.78 22.65 29.71
C ASP A 338 -2.23 22.00 28.39
N PRO A 339 -2.08 22.65 27.21
CA PRO A 339 -2.55 22.13 25.93
C PRO A 339 -1.90 20.80 25.50
N ARG A 340 -0.79 20.41 26.14
CA ARG A 340 -0.14 19.10 25.92
C ARG A 340 -0.89 17.96 26.63
N ARG A 341 -1.81 18.28 27.58
CA ARG A 341 -2.58 17.29 28.33
C ARG A 341 -3.89 16.94 27.63
N GLY A 342 -4.15 15.66 27.51
CA GLY A 342 -5.40 15.14 26.95
C GLY A 342 -5.79 13.80 27.54
N SER A 343 -6.94 13.28 27.14
CA SER A 343 -7.37 11.92 27.49
C SER A 343 -6.68 10.90 26.58
N GLY A 344 -6.22 9.78 27.15
CA GLY A 344 -5.60 8.67 26.43
C GLY A 344 -4.10 8.81 26.17
N HIS A 345 -3.55 7.84 25.43
CA HIS A 345 -2.11 7.70 25.17
C HIS A 345 -1.61 8.48 23.96
N GLU A 346 -2.46 9.21 23.27
CA GLU A 346 -2.17 9.91 22.01
C GLU A 346 -1.56 11.30 22.23
N ASN A 347 -1.83 11.87 23.40
CA ASN A 347 -1.32 13.18 23.80
C ASN A 347 0.04 13.09 24.46
N THR A 348 0.81 14.18 24.43
CA THR A 348 2.12 14.28 25.07
C THR A 348 2.04 14.00 26.57
N LEU A 349 1.07 14.57 27.25
CA LEU A 349 0.78 14.38 28.66
C LEU A 349 -0.66 13.89 28.84
N THR A 350 -0.91 13.13 29.91
CA THR A 350 -2.26 12.69 30.27
C THR A 350 -2.85 13.62 31.30
N ARG A 351 -4.16 13.87 31.27
CA ARG A 351 -4.89 14.63 32.28
C ARG A 351 -4.85 13.90 33.62
N ILE A 352 -4.78 14.66 34.71
CA ILE A 352 -4.95 14.13 36.06
C ILE A 352 -6.46 13.96 36.30
N GLU A 353 -6.88 12.72 36.48
CA GLU A 353 -8.28 12.37 36.79
C GLU A 353 -8.44 12.26 38.31
N ILE A 354 -9.54 12.82 38.81
CA ILE A 354 -9.90 12.74 40.22
C ILE A 354 -10.72 11.47 40.44
N ASP A 355 -10.10 10.47 41.04
CA ASP A 355 -10.71 9.18 41.35
C ASP A 355 -10.54 8.87 42.86
N ASP A 356 -11.05 7.71 43.30
CA ASP A 356 -10.98 7.27 44.68
C ASP A 356 -9.55 7.18 45.20
N HIS A 357 -8.56 6.86 44.37
CA HIS A 357 -7.16 6.79 44.74
C HIS A 357 -6.58 8.19 45.05
N VAL A 358 -6.95 9.19 44.25
CA VAL A 358 -6.57 10.59 44.52
C VAL A 358 -7.18 11.05 45.85
N LEU A 359 -8.46 10.74 46.09
CA LEU A 359 -9.15 11.11 47.34
C LEU A 359 -8.49 10.47 48.57
N ALA A 360 -8.22 9.18 48.51
CA ALA A 360 -7.56 8.45 49.61
C ALA A 360 -6.15 8.96 49.88
N LEU A 361 -5.40 9.34 48.82
CA LEU A 361 -4.04 9.87 48.96
C LEU A 361 -4.04 11.30 49.56
N LEU A 362 -5.04 12.12 49.21
CA LEU A 362 -5.23 13.43 49.84
C LEU A 362 -5.56 13.28 51.32
N GLU A 363 -6.46 12.36 51.70
CA GLU A 363 -6.81 12.07 53.06
C GLU A 363 -5.58 11.67 53.91
N LYS A 364 -4.72 10.78 53.38
CA LYS A 364 -3.44 10.40 54.01
C LYS A 364 -2.53 11.61 54.28
N GLN A 365 -2.61 12.65 53.46
CA GLN A 365 -1.85 13.90 53.58
C GLN A 365 -2.56 14.96 54.45
N GLY A 366 -3.75 14.63 55.01
CA GLY A 366 -4.57 15.53 55.80
C GLY A 366 -5.23 16.63 54.94
N LEU A 367 -5.50 16.34 53.67
CA LEU A 367 -6.05 17.27 52.67
C LEU A 367 -7.34 16.76 52.09
N THR A 368 -8.12 17.68 51.54
CA THR A 368 -9.29 17.40 50.69
C THR A 368 -9.16 18.18 49.36
N LEU A 369 -10.04 17.96 48.43
CA LEU A 369 -10.08 18.74 47.18
C LEU A 369 -10.30 20.25 47.43
N GLN A 370 -10.97 20.60 48.50
CA GLN A 370 -11.26 21.99 48.93
C GLN A 370 -10.14 22.61 49.79
N SER A 371 -9.17 21.82 50.23
CA SER A 371 -8.03 22.34 51.00
C SER A 371 -7.20 23.29 50.14
N VAL A 372 -6.72 24.38 50.74
CA VAL A 372 -5.78 25.33 50.12
C VAL A 372 -4.37 25.02 50.67
N PRO A 373 -3.53 24.32 49.89
CA PRO A 373 -2.16 23.99 50.35
C PRO A 373 -1.29 25.24 50.44
N GLU A 374 -0.40 25.24 51.44
CA GLU A 374 0.57 26.30 51.61
C GLU A 374 1.44 26.48 50.36
N LYS A 375 1.93 27.69 50.19
CA LYS A 375 2.83 27.99 49.05
C LYS A 375 4.06 27.07 49.05
N HIS A 376 4.35 26.50 47.88
CA HIS A 376 5.42 25.52 47.65
C HIS A 376 5.22 24.15 48.30
N ARG A 377 4.05 23.86 48.90
CA ARG A 377 3.74 22.53 49.40
C ARG A 377 3.51 21.60 48.21
N TRP A 378 4.31 20.51 48.19
CA TRP A 378 4.06 19.40 47.29
C TRP A 378 2.87 18.59 47.74
N VAL A 379 1.88 18.40 46.87
CA VAL A 379 0.69 17.57 47.11
C VAL A 379 0.68 16.43 46.12
N ALA A 380 0.98 15.21 46.58
CA ALA A 380 0.97 14.03 45.78
C ALA A 380 -0.49 13.64 45.42
N LEU A 381 -0.73 13.32 44.16
CA LEU A 381 -2.03 12.84 43.63
C LEU A 381 -1.94 11.37 43.16
N ARG A 382 -0.73 10.83 43.05
CA ARG A 382 -0.44 9.42 42.76
C ARG A 382 0.80 8.99 43.50
N ASP A 383 0.84 7.70 43.91
CA ASP A 383 2.03 7.08 44.54
C ASP A 383 3.03 6.62 43.48
N THR A 384 2.56 6.35 42.25
CA THR A 384 3.38 5.84 41.15
C THR A 384 3.61 6.89 40.07
N ALA A 385 4.81 6.89 39.49
CA ALA A 385 5.23 7.89 38.52
C ALA A 385 4.83 7.52 37.08
N ASN A 386 3.56 7.09 36.87
CA ASN A 386 3.08 6.72 35.55
C ASN A 386 2.58 7.92 34.74
N LEU A 387 3.04 8.07 33.51
CA LEU A 387 2.59 9.13 32.61
C LEU A 387 1.11 8.97 32.24
N SER A 388 0.59 7.73 32.19
CA SER A 388 -0.81 7.44 31.91
C SER A 388 -1.80 7.93 32.97
N THR A 389 -1.32 8.22 34.18
CA THR A 389 -2.13 8.71 35.29
C THR A 389 -1.83 10.17 35.65
N GLY A 390 -1.29 10.93 34.70
CA GLY A 390 -1.01 12.36 34.91
C GLY A 390 0.41 12.70 35.36
N GLY A 391 1.28 11.71 35.56
CA GLY A 391 2.70 11.92 35.85
C GLY A 391 3.43 12.64 34.72
N THR A 392 4.63 13.15 35.05
CA THR A 392 5.52 13.87 34.13
C THR A 392 6.89 13.20 34.04
N ALA A 393 7.69 13.61 33.06
CA ALA A 393 9.05 13.09 32.86
C ALA A 393 10.04 14.25 32.68
N ILE A 394 11.19 14.12 33.28
CA ILE A 394 12.30 15.07 33.18
C ILE A 394 13.46 14.36 32.50
N ASP A 395 13.97 14.91 31.39
CA ASP A 395 15.14 14.35 30.71
C ASP A 395 16.39 14.49 31.57
N CYS A 396 17.08 13.38 31.79
CA CYS A 396 18.37 13.34 32.51
C CYS A 396 19.39 12.44 31.76
N THR A 397 19.23 12.32 30.46
CA THR A 397 20.04 11.45 29.59
C THR A 397 21.53 11.74 29.72
N ASP A 398 21.92 13.01 29.71
CA ASP A 398 23.34 13.41 29.76
C ASP A 398 23.94 13.36 31.19
N GLN A 399 23.12 13.01 32.18
CA GLN A 399 23.50 12.98 33.59
C GLN A 399 23.75 11.56 34.11
N ILE A 400 23.39 10.53 33.37
CA ILE A 400 23.52 9.15 33.83
C ILE A 400 24.98 8.76 34.07
N HIS A 401 25.27 8.19 35.27
CA HIS A 401 26.57 7.64 35.57
C HIS A 401 26.91 6.46 34.63
N PRO A 402 28.16 6.34 34.16
CA PRO A 402 28.57 5.24 33.25
C PRO A 402 28.25 3.84 33.77
N ASP A 403 28.40 3.59 35.09
CA ASP A 403 28.02 2.30 35.69
C ASP A 403 26.53 2.01 35.55
N ASN A 404 25.68 2.99 35.80
CA ASN A 404 24.24 2.85 35.70
C ASN A 404 23.83 2.58 34.25
N ALA A 405 24.48 3.24 33.27
CA ALA A 405 24.30 2.97 31.86
C ALA A 405 24.77 1.55 31.48
N CYS A 406 25.90 1.11 32.02
CA CYS A 406 26.39 -0.26 31.81
C CYS A 406 25.45 -1.30 32.43
N ILE A 407 24.93 -1.08 33.63
CA ILE A 407 23.93 -1.95 34.26
C ILE A 407 22.69 -2.07 33.40
N ALA A 408 22.12 -0.97 32.93
CA ALA A 408 20.91 -0.97 32.08
C ALA A 408 21.14 -1.68 30.74
N ARG A 409 22.29 -1.43 30.10
CA ARG A 409 22.67 -2.12 28.85
C ARG A 409 22.80 -3.63 29.05
N ARG A 410 23.47 -4.07 30.12
CA ARG A 410 23.62 -5.48 30.42
C ARG A 410 22.27 -6.14 30.74
N ALA A 411 21.36 -5.43 31.38
CA ALA A 411 20.02 -5.95 31.65
C ALA A 411 19.23 -6.22 30.36
N ALA A 412 19.25 -5.29 29.41
CA ALA A 412 18.62 -5.51 28.10
C ALA A 412 19.21 -6.72 27.38
N LEU A 413 20.54 -6.88 27.41
CA LEU A 413 21.21 -8.02 26.78
C LEU A 413 20.91 -9.35 27.50
N ALA A 414 20.88 -9.37 28.84
CA ALA A 414 20.58 -10.58 29.62
C ALA A 414 19.15 -11.09 29.37
N VAL A 415 18.19 -10.18 29.18
CA VAL A 415 16.80 -10.53 28.83
C VAL A 415 16.66 -10.84 27.35
N GLY A 416 17.56 -10.39 26.48
CA GLY A 416 17.54 -10.64 25.04
C GLY A 416 16.62 -9.70 24.26
N LEU A 417 16.56 -8.42 24.65
CA LEU A 417 15.74 -7.39 24.01
C LEU A 417 16.60 -6.42 23.21
N ASP A 418 16.18 -6.14 21.99
CA ASP A 418 16.77 -5.15 21.08
C ASP A 418 16.35 -3.71 21.41
N VAL A 419 15.14 -3.54 21.92
CA VAL A 419 14.60 -2.29 22.46
C VAL A 419 14.03 -2.58 23.85
N ALA A 420 14.64 -2.01 24.89
CA ALA A 420 14.26 -2.27 26.26
C ALA A 420 14.07 -0.99 27.08
N GLY A 421 13.01 -0.93 27.87
CA GLY A 421 12.79 0.09 28.88
C GLY A 421 13.11 -0.43 30.27
N ILE A 422 14.18 0.06 30.87
CA ILE A 422 14.62 -0.37 32.19
C ILE A 422 14.06 0.59 33.25
N ASP A 423 13.25 0.08 34.16
CA ASP A 423 12.78 0.82 35.31
C ASP A 423 13.86 0.73 36.41
N PHE A 424 14.36 1.88 36.78
CA PHE A 424 15.58 1.98 37.56
C PHE A 424 15.39 2.99 38.69
N ILE A 425 15.60 2.56 39.92
CA ILE A 425 15.56 3.46 41.11
C ILE A 425 16.99 3.82 41.50
N ALA A 426 17.23 5.12 41.64
CA ALA A 426 18.50 5.65 42.11
C ALA A 426 18.28 6.88 42.99
N PRO A 427 18.98 7.02 44.14
CA PRO A 427 18.98 8.25 44.92
C PRO A 427 19.48 9.46 44.11
N ASP A 428 20.48 9.25 43.30
CA ASP A 428 21.02 10.19 42.34
C ASP A 428 21.53 9.44 41.08
N ILE A 429 20.92 9.66 39.94
CA ILE A 429 21.30 8.99 38.69
C ILE A 429 22.74 9.30 38.23
N ARG A 430 23.31 10.40 38.70
CA ARG A 430 24.70 10.86 38.45
C ARG A 430 25.75 10.09 39.21
N ARG A 431 25.33 9.24 40.16
CA ARG A 431 26.21 8.41 40.99
C ARG A 431 25.93 6.94 40.74
N SER A 432 26.94 6.10 40.87
CA SER A 432 26.77 4.64 40.75
C SER A 432 25.84 4.11 41.84
N VAL A 433 24.78 3.35 41.44
CA VAL A 433 23.92 2.67 42.41
C VAL A 433 24.63 1.59 43.21
N ARG A 434 25.83 1.16 42.78
CA ARG A 434 26.70 0.25 43.55
C ARG A 434 27.23 0.92 44.81
N GLU A 435 27.33 2.25 44.79
CA GLU A 435 27.79 3.06 45.93
C GLU A 435 26.61 3.62 46.75
N THR A 436 25.57 4.03 46.07
CA THR A 436 24.45 4.79 46.69
C THR A 436 23.24 3.93 47.06
N GLY A 437 23.21 2.69 46.61
CA GLY A 437 22.03 1.84 46.64
C GLY A 437 21.08 2.12 45.48
N GLY A 438 20.12 1.23 45.27
CA GLY A 438 19.18 1.25 44.12
C GLY A 438 19.51 0.16 43.08
N GLY A 439 18.83 0.21 41.96
CA GLY A 439 18.97 -0.77 40.86
C GLY A 439 17.75 -0.95 39.98
N ILE A 440 17.69 -2.07 39.30
CA ILE A 440 16.65 -2.41 38.33
C ILE A 440 15.44 -2.96 39.07
N VAL A 441 14.27 -2.42 38.78
CA VAL A 441 12.99 -2.89 39.32
C VAL A 441 12.25 -3.76 38.32
N GLU A 442 12.29 -3.36 37.03
CA GLU A 442 11.56 -4.03 35.93
C GLU A 442 12.27 -3.79 34.59
N VAL A 443 12.12 -4.75 33.69
CA VAL A 443 12.55 -4.64 32.28
C VAL A 443 11.30 -4.74 31.39
N ASN A 444 11.10 -3.76 30.53
CA ASN A 444 9.92 -3.68 29.67
C ASN A 444 10.30 -3.93 28.21
N ALA A 445 9.64 -4.91 27.55
CA ALA A 445 9.90 -5.31 26.18
C ALA A 445 9.32 -4.36 25.11
N ALA A 446 8.28 -3.60 25.47
CA ALA A 446 7.62 -2.67 24.53
C ALA A 446 7.57 -1.24 25.15
N PRO A 447 8.73 -0.60 25.38
CA PRO A 447 8.75 0.69 26.05
C PRO A 447 8.10 1.79 25.20
N GLY A 448 7.26 2.61 25.83
CA GLY A 448 6.73 3.82 25.20
C GLY A 448 7.83 4.89 25.07
N PHE A 449 7.87 5.57 23.92
CA PHE A 449 8.89 6.61 23.65
C PHE A 449 8.44 8.01 24.06
N ARG A 450 7.15 8.20 24.36
CA ARG A 450 6.52 9.51 24.59
C ARG A 450 7.32 10.40 25.56
N MET A 451 7.73 9.84 26.70
CA MET A 451 8.48 10.58 27.73
C MET A 451 9.87 11.07 27.30
N HIS A 452 10.45 10.42 26.29
CA HIS A 452 11.76 10.79 25.76
C HIS A 452 11.66 11.70 24.55
N LEU A 453 10.60 11.52 23.73
CA LEU A 453 10.32 12.35 22.56
C LEU A 453 9.89 13.77 22.94
N GLU A 454 9.08 13.87 24.02
CA GLU A 454 8.49 15.12 24.48
C GLU A 454 8.46 15.14 26.02
N PRO A 455 9.64 15.28 26.67
CA PRO A 455 9.68 15.37 28.13
C PRO A 455 8.98 16.65 28.63
N PHE A 456 8.49 16.62 29.86
CA PHE A 456 7.92 17.80 30.47
C PHE A 456 8.99 18.90 30.71
N GLU A 457 10.18 18.47 31.11
CA GLU A 457 11.35 19.31 31.32
C GLU A 457 12.60 18.66 30.72
N GLY A 458 13.49 19.47 30.14
CA GLY A 458 14.73 19.03 29.53
C GLY A 458 14.62 18.91 28.01
N TRP A 459 15.46 18.08 27.39
CA TRP A 459 15.59 17.98 25.93
C TRP A 459 14.82 16.80 25.33
N ALA A 460 14.09 17.07 24.24
CA ALA A 460 13.53 16.02 23.41
C ALA A 460 14.67 15.18 22.78
N ARG A 461 14.56 13.85 22.87
CA ARG A 461 15.56 12.92 22.35
C ARG A 461 15.09 12.28 21.05
N ASP A 462 15.95 12.26 20.05
CA ASP A 462 15.71 11.55 18.79
C ASP A 462 15.88 10.04 19.00
N ILE A 463 14.80 9.40 19.42
CA ILE A 463 14.75 7.96 19.73
C ILE A 463 14.45 7.13 18.50
N ALA A 464 13.71 7.66 17.53
CA ALA A 464 13.29 6.95 16.35
C ALA A 464 14.49 6.58 15.47
N ARG A 465 15.42 7.51 15.29
CA ARG A 465 16.59 7.33 14.45
C ARG A 465 17.46 6.13 14.84
N PRO A 466 17.86 5.93 16.12
CA PRO A 466 18.62 4.74 16.52
C PRO A 466 17.90 3.42 16.25
N VAL A 467 16.57 3.36 16.40
CA VAL A 467 15.79 2.16 16.08
C VAL A 467 15.82 1.90 14.57
N ILE A 468 15.60 2.92 13.76
CA ILE A 468 15.63 2.78 12.30
C ILE A 468 17.04 2.47 11.80
N ASP A 469 18.09 3.07 12.41
CA ASP A 469 19.50 2.73 12.09
C ASP A 469 19.84 1.26 12.43
N MET A 470 19.26 0.73 13.52
CA MET A 470 19.40 -0.67 13.90
C MET A 470 18.71 -1.61 12.88
N LEU A 471 17.53 -1.24 12.38
CA LEU A 471 16.76 -2.06 11.43
C LEU A 471 17.31 -1.96 10.00
N PHE A 472 17.72 -0.76 9.59
CA PHE A 472 18.22 -0.44 8.26
C PHE A 472 19.53 0.32 8.40
N PRO A 473 20.69 -0.30 8.12
CA PRO A 473 21.96 0.40 8.08
C PRO A 473 21.91 1.65 7.20
N ARG A 474 22.77 2.62 7.48
CA ARG A 474 22.78 3.89 6.74
C ARG A 474 22.95 3.66 5.24
N GLY A 475 22.08 4.30 4.45
CA GLY A 475 22.03 4.14 3.00
C GLY A 475 21.10 3.05 2.50
N GLU A 476 20.64 2.14 3.37
CA GLU A 476 19.62 1.16 3.02
C GLU A 476 18.22 1.76 3.18
N THR A 477 17.40 1.60 2.14
CA THR A 477 16.00 2.07 2.12
C THR A 477 14.99 0.95 2.29
N GLY A 478 15.46 -0.31 2.43
CA GLY A 478 14.57 -1.47 2.49
C GLY A 478 13.73 -1.69 1.23
N ARG A 479 14.04 -1.02 0.13
CA ARG A 479 13.36 -1.18 -1.16
C ARG A 479 13.88 -2.41 -1.89
N ILE A 480 12.99 -3.11 -2.59
CA ILE A 480 13.33 -4.03 -3.67
C ILE A 480 13.06 -3.34 -5.00
N PRO A 481 13.69 -3.76 -6.11
CA PRO A 481 13.34 -3.24 -7.44
C PRO A 481 11.85 -3.41 -7.75
N ILE A 482 11.22 -2.33 -8.22
CA ILE A 482 9.83 -2.30 -8.69
C ILE A 482 9.85 -1.90 -10.17
N LEU A 483 9.39 -2.81 -11.04
CA LEU A 483 9.28 -2.62 -12.47
C LEU A 483 7.79 -2.59 -12.83
N ALA A 484 7.28 -1.41 -13.14
CA ALA A 484 5.86 -1.18 -13.43
C ALA A 484 5.62 -1.04 -14.94
N ILE A 485 4.70 -1.83 -15.49
CA ILE A 485 4.48 -1.93 -16.93
C ILE A 485 3.02 -1.63 -17.25
N THR A 486 2.78 -0.63 -18.11
CA THR A 486 1.46 -0.28 -18.64
C THR A 486 1.47 -0.17 -20.17
N GLY A 487 0.31 -0.07 -20.74
CA GLY A 487 0.08 0.06 -22.18
C GLY A 487 -1.35 -0.29 -22.51
N THR A 488 -1.79 -0.11 -23.74
CA THR A 488 -3.05 -0.67 -24.24
C THR A 488 -2.86 -2.15 -24.49
N ASN A 489 -1.88 -2.54 -25.26
CA ASN A 489 -1.56 -3.92 -25.64
C ASN A 489 -0.13 -4.29 -25.17
N GLY A 490 0.20 -5.58 -25.10
CA GLY A 490 1.52 -6.11 -24.80
C GLY A 490 1.87 -6.22 -23.31
N LYS A 491 1.11 -5.61 -22.40
CA LYS A 491 1.41 -5.58 -20.97
C LYS A 491 1.77 -6.94 -20.36
N SER A 492 0.87 -7.89 -20.43
CA SER A 492 1.06 -9.22 -19.79
C SER A 492 2.25 -9.97 -20.38
N THR A 493 2.45 -9.92 -21.70
CA THR A 493 3.58 -10.58 -22.36
C THR A 493 4.90 -9.95 -21.93
N THR A 494 5.00 -8.62 -21.98
CA THR A 494 6.20 -7.90 -21.55
C THR A 494 6.48 -8.13 -20.07
N THR A 495 5.46 -8.08 -19.20
CA THR A 495 5.59 -8.38 -17.75
C THR A 495 6.16 -9.77 -17.52
N ARG A 496 5.68 -10.78 -18.25
CA ARG A 496 6.17 -12.16 -18.15
C ARG A 496 7.59 -12.33 -18.69
N MET A 497 7.93 -11.67 -19.81
CA MET A 497 9.30 -11.64 -20.34
C MET A 497 10.27 -11.04 -19.32
N VAL A 498 9.92 -9.89 -18.74
CA VAL A 498 10.75 -9.21 -17.73
C VAL A 498 10.88 -10.08 -16.48
N ALA A 499 9.79 -10.66 -15.98
CA ALA A 499 9.83 -11.57 -14.82
C ALA A 499 10.72 -12.79 -15.10
N HIS A 500 10.64 -13.36 -16.31
CA HIS A 500 11.51 -14.46 -16.71
C HIS A 500 12.99 -14.06 -16.76
N ILE A 501 13.30 -12.87 -17.29
CA ILE A 501 14.67 -12.33 -17.29
C ILE A 501 15.21 -12.18 -15.87
N LEU A 502 14.43 -11.59 -14.96
CA LEU A 502 14.86 -11.38 -13.58
C LEU A 502 15.03 -12.70 -12.81
N ARG A 503 14.13 -13.68 -13.00
CA ARG A 503 14.32 -15.02 -12.43
C ARG A 503 15.61 -15.68 -12.92
N ARG A 504 15.91 -15.54 -14.22
CA ARG A 504 17.17 -16.03 -14.79
C ARG A 504 18.40 -15.28 -14.29
N SER A 505 18.24 -14.08 -13.74
CA SER A 505 19.32 -13.38 -13.03
C SER A 505 19.50 -13.85 -11.57
N GLY A 506 18.70 -14.80 -11.11
CA GLY A 506 18.79 -15.40 -9.77
C GLY A 506 17.97 -14.72 -8.69
N LEU A 507 17.01 -13.86 -9.06
CA LEU A 507 16.13 -13.16 -8.11
C LEU A 507 14.81 -13.92 -7.94
N THR A 508 14.30 -13.97 -6.71
CA THR A 508 12.91 -14.36 -6.41
C THR A 508 11.98 -13.23 -6.87
N VAL A 509 11.17 -13.50 -7.88
CA VAL A 509 10.35 -12.49 -8.55
C VAL A 509 8.88 -12.60 -8.16
N GLY A 510 8.32 -11.53 -7.59
CA GLY A 510 6.89 -11.35 -7.47
C GLY A 510 6.32 -10.67 -8.71
N MET A 511 5.31 -11.28 -9.34
CA MET A 511 4.71 -10.78 -10.58
C MET A 511 3.20 -10.66 -10.45
N THR A 512 2.64 -9.55 -10.95
CA THR A 512 1.19 -9.39 -11.13
C THR A 512 0.83 -9.30 -12.60
N SER A 513 -0.29 -9.90 -13.00
CA SER A 513 -0.81 -9.78 -14.36
C SER A 513 -2.33 -9.94 -14.40
N THR A 514 -2.95 -9.76 -15.58
CA THR A 514 -4.39 -10.02 -15.79
C THR A 514 -4.80 -11.47 -15.55
N SER A 515 -3.86 -12.41 -15.40
CA SER A 515 -4.12 -13.83 -15.17
C SER A 515 -3.72 -14.30 -13.76
N GLY A 516 -3.36 -13.39 -12.86
CA GLY A 516 -3.08 -13.72 -11.46
C GLY A 516 -1.84 -13.06 -10.87
N ILE A 517 -1.45 -13.57 -9.68
CA ILE A 517 -0.22 -13.21 -8.97
C ILE A 517 0.66 -14.45 -8.88
N TRP A 518 1.94 -14.27 -9.17
CA TRP A 518 2.97 -15.31 -9.04
C TRP A 518 4.09 -14.85 -8.11
N ILE A 519 4.61 -15.78 -7.32
CA ILE A 519 5.90 -15.66 -6.64
C ILE A 519 6.78 -16.74 -7.26
N ASP A 520 7.78 -16.35 -8.02
CA ASP A 520 8.51 -17.21 -8.94
C ASP A 520 7.56 -18.02 -9.86
N ASP A 521 7.59 -19.35 -9.76
CA ASP A 521 6.76 -20.24 -10.56
C ASP A 521 5.42 -20.59 -9.88
N ASP A 522 5.24 -20.19 -8.62
CA ASP A 522 4.04 -20.47 -7.85
C ASP A 522 2.94 -19.43 -8.10
N LYS A 523 1.81 -19.86 -8.63
CA LYS A 523 0.61 -19.01 -8.79
C LYS A 523 -0.16 -18.95 -7.48
N ILE A 524 -0.08 -17.81 -6.79
CA ILE A 524 -0.72 -17.64 -5.47
C ILE A 524 -2.14 -17.07 -5.54
N MET A 525 -2.54 -16.48 -6.67
CA MET A 525 -3.89 -15.97 -6.88
C MET A 525 -4.27 -16.01 -8.35
N ASP A 526 -5.51 -16.43 -8.64
CA ASP A 526 -6.13 -16.38 -9.97
C ASP A 526 -6.86 -15.06 -10.23
N GLY A 527 -7.07 -14.76 -11.53
CA GLY A 527 -7.89 -13.64 -11.98
C GLY A 527 -7.10 -12.35 -12.24
N ASP A 528 -7.83 -11.26 -12.54
CA ASP A 528 -7.19 -9.98 -12.87
C ASP A 528 -6.54 -9.35 -11.66
N ALA A 529 -5.22 -9.41 -11.64
CA ALA A 529 -4.35 -8.89 -10.60
C ALA A 529 -3.55 -7.65 -11.04
N SER A 530 -3.97 -6.94 -12.08
CA SER A 530 -3.29 -5.75 -12.61
C SER A 530 -3.56 -4.44 -11.84
N GLY A 531 -4.00 -4.56 -10.59
CA GLY A 531 -4.38 -3.43 -9.73
C GLY A 531 -3.48 -3.24 -8.51
N PRO A 532 -3.66 -2.12 -7.78
CA PRO A 532 -2.80 -1.72 -6.65
C PRO A 532 -2.85 -2.67 -5.46
N ARG A 533 -3.96 -3.36 -5.23
CA ARG A 533 -4.06 -4.37 -4.14
C ARG A 533 -3.12 -5.54 -4.38
N SER A 534 -3.06 -6.01 -5.62
CA SER A 534 -2.16 -7.09 -6.03
C SER A 534 -0.68 -6.66 -5.95
N ALA A 535 -0.37 -5.42 -6.33
CA ALA A 535 0.95 -4.85 -6.15
C ALA A 535 1.37 -4.87 -4.66
N ARG A 536 0.47 -4.45 -3.75
CA ARG A 536 0.73 -4.49 -2.30
C ARG A 536 0.91 -5.93 -1.78
N MET A 537 0.19 -6.93 -2.33
CA MET A 537 0.39 -8.33 -1.95
C MET A 537 1.81 -8.80 -2.27
N VAL A 538 2.29 -8.53 -3.48
CA VAL A 538 3.67 -8.85 -3.89
C VAL A 538 4.69 -8.13 -3.01
N LEU A 539 4.52 -6.84 -2.73
CA LEU A 539 5.44 -6.04 -1.91
C LEU A 539 5.45 -6.42 -0.42
N ARG A 540 4.42 -7.13 0.04
CA ARG A 540 4.32 -7.67 1.41
C ARG A 540 4.91 -9.06 1.57
N ASP A 541 5.12 -9.78 0.47
CA ASP A 541 5.70 -11.11 0.54
C ASP A 541 7.18 -11.05 0.95
N PRO A 542 7.59 -11.71 2.04
CA PRO A 542 8.94 -11.59 2.58
C PRO A 542 10.02 -12.32 1.75
N THR A 543 9.64 -13.09 0.74
CA THR A 543 10.57 -13.84 -0.12
C THR A 543 10.94 -13.06 -1.38
N VAL A 544 10.10 -12.13 -1.81
CA VAL A 544 10.25 -11.38 -3.06
C VAL A 544 11.46 -10.45 -3.03
N GLU A 545 12.34 -10.59 -4.01
CA GLU A 545 13.54 -9.78 -4.20
C GLU A 545 13.39 -8.73 -5.31
N ALA A 546 12.46 -8.93 -6.25
CA ALA A 546 12.08 -7.96 -7.28
C ALA A 546 10.59 -8.10 -7.63
N ALA A 547 9.92 -6.97 -7.86
CA ALA A 547 8.49 -6.92 -8.21
C ALA A 547 8.31 -6.48 -9.66
N VAL A 548 7.62 -7.27 -10.48
CA VAL A 548 7.24 -6.93 -11.86
C VAL A 548 5.73 -6.79 -11.93
N LEU A 549 5.25 -5.57 -12.07
CA LEU A 549 3.87 -5.20 -11.83
C LEU A 549 3.17 -4.76 -13.12
N GLU A 550 2.28 -5.60 -13.66
CA GLU A 550 1.35 -5.15 -14.69
C GLU A 550 0.39 -4.12 -14.09
N THR A 551 0.34 -2.92 -14.69
CA THR A 551 -0.42 -1.79 -14.17
C THR A 551 -1.48 -1.37 -15.17
N ALA A 552 -2.74 -1.73 -14.90
CA ALA A 552 -3.85 -1.42 -15.78
C ALA A 552 -4.50 -0.07 -15.42
N ARG A 553 -5.03 0.62 -16.45
CA ARG A 553 -5.79 1.87 -16.32
C ARG A 553 -6.84 1.84 -15.20
N GLY A 554 -7.63 0.75 -15.16
CA GLY A 554 -8.71 0.62 -14.18
C GLY A 554 -8.26 0.65 -12.73
N GLY A 555 -7.08 0.07 -12.44
CA GLY A 555 -6.42 0.12 -11.14
C GLY A 555 -5.96 1.53 -10.80
N ILE A 556 -5.23 2.17 -11.72
CA ILE A 556 -4.72 3.54 -11.56
C ILE A 556 -5.84 4.53 -11.19
N LEU A 557 -6.97 4.46 -11.92
CA LEU A 557 -8.11 5.36 -11.70
C LEU A 557 -8.85 5.12 -10.38
N ARG A 558 -8.81 3.90 -9.84
CA ARG A 558 -9.53 3.58 -8.59
C ARG A 558 -8.73 3.86 -7.33
N GLU A 559 -7.47 3.42 -7.29
CA GLU A 559 -6.66 3.36 -6.06
C GLU A 559 -5.19 3.75 -6.29
N GLY A 560 -4.83 4.26 -7.48
CA GLY A 560 -3.44 4.58 -7.84
C GLY A 560 -2.59 3.35 -8.16
N LEU A 561 -1.29 3.40 -7.84
CA LEU A 561 -0.32 2.37 -8.24
C LEU A 561 -0.13 1.24 -7.20
N GLY A 562 -0.37 1.52 -5.92
CA GLY A 562 -0.11 0.60 -4.81
C GLY A 562 1.34 0.64 -4.30
N PHE A 563 2.17 1.51 -4.86
CA PHE A 563 3.54 1.85 -4.44
C PHE A 563 3.80 3.34 -4.69
N ASP A 564 4.81 3.90 -4.03
CA ASP A 564 5.11 5.34 -4.14
C ASP A 564 6.02 5.65 -5.33
N GLU A 565 7.08 4.84 -5.51
CA GLU A 565 8.09 5.02 -6.54
C GLU A 565 8.43 3.68 -7.19
N ALA A 566 8.75 3.71 -8.49
CA ALA A 566 9.26 2.58 -9.26
C ALA A 566 10.74 2.79 -9.62
N ASP A 567 11.48 1.71 -9.73
CA ASP A 567 12.85 1.74 -10.27
C ASP A 567 12.83 1.79 -11.80
N VAL A 568 11.89 1.06 -12.41
CA VAL A 568 11.63 1.15 -13.85
C VAL A 568 10.12 1.30 -14.09
N GLY A 569 9.73 2.30 -14.86
CA GLY A 569 8.36 2.49 -15.34
C GLY A 569 8.32 2.39 -16.86
N ALA A 570 7.39 1.61 -17.42
CA ALA A 570 7.29 1.42 -18.86
C ALA A 570 5.88 1.70 -19.38
N VAL A 571 5.78 2.45 -20.51
CA VAL A 571 4.56 2.63 -21.28
C VAL A 571 4.76 2.09 -22.68
N LEU A 572 4.05 1.00 -23.00
CA LEU A 572 4.27 0.26 -24.25
C LEU A 572 3.61 0.93 -25.46
N ASN A 573 2.36 1.36 -25.31
CA ASN A 573 1.57 2.01 -26.36
C ASN A 573 0.28 2.62 -25.80
N VAL A 574 -0.31 3.54 -26.57
CA VAL A 574 -1.62 4.14 -26.30
C VAL A 574 -2.49 4.00 -27.53
N ALA A 575 -3.44 3.10 -27.52
CA ALA A 575 -4.42 2.91 -28.59
C ALA A 575 -5.85 2.97 -28.03
N ALA A 576 -6.83 3.15 -28.91
CA ALA A 576 -8.24 3.23 -28.54
C ALA A 576 -8.71 1.93 -27.88
N ASP A 577 -8.88 1.99 -26.56
CA ASP A 577 -9.48 0.95 -25.73
C ASP A 577 -10.03 1.57 -24.46
N HIS A 578 -11.20 1.16 -24.00
CA HIS A 578 -11.87 1.71 -22.84
C HIS A 578 -12.20 3.21 -22.92
N LEU A 579 -12.30 3.83 -24.06
CA LEU A 579 -12.75 5.21 -24.23
C LEU A 579 -14.25 5.35 -23.92
N GLY A 580 -14.64 6.49 -23.33
CA GLY A 580 -16.00 6.74 -22.87
C GLY A 580 -16.30 6.19 -21.47
N LEU A 581 -15.32 5.61 -20.77
CA LEU A 581 -15.50 5.05 -19.43
C LEU A 581 -14.68 5.84 -18.38
N LYS A 582 -15.35 6.23 -17.27
CA LYS A 582 -14.71 6.94 -16.12
C LYS A 582 -13.94 8.18 -16.55
N ASP A 583 -14.59 9.03 -17.35
CA ASP A 583 -14.08 10.33 -17.84
C ASP A 583 -12.82 10.27 -18.72
N VAL A 584 -12.50 9.11 -19.25
CA VAL A 584 -11.43 8.94 -20.26
C VAL A 584 -12.09 8.85 -21.62
N ASN A 585 -12.18 9.97 -22.32
CA ASN A 585 -12.92 10.09 -23.58
C ASN A 585 -12.02 10.17 -24.81
N THR A 586 -10.76 10.60 -24.63
CA THR A 586 -9.80 10.80 -25.70
C THR A 586 -8.55 9.94 -25.49
N LEU A 587 -7.73 9.80 -26.54
CA LEU A 587 -6.44 9.12 -26.44
C LEU A 587 -5.48 9.88 -25.53
N GLU A 588 -5.57 11.21 -25.51
CA GLU A 588 -4.79 12.09 -24.62
C GLU A 588 -5.15 11.89 -23.15
N ASP A 589 -6.45 11.73 -22.83
CA ASP A 589 -6.88 11.38 -21.48
C ASP A 589 -6.31 10.03 -21.06
N LEU A 590 -6.35 9.05 -21.95
CA LEU A 590 -5.81 7.71 -21.70
C LEU A 590 -4.29 7.75 -21.53
N ALA A 591 -3.60 8.55 -22.33
CA ALA A 591 -2.16 8.79 -22.21
C ALA A 591 -1.83 9.44 -20.86
N ALA A 592 -2.60 10.44 -20.41
CA ALA A 592 -2.41 11.09 -19.11
C ALA A 592 -2.59 10.12 -17.93
N VAL A 593 -3.52 9.16 -18.02
CA VAL A 593 -3.66 8.11 -16.98
C VAL A 593 -2.45 7.18 -16.97
N LYS A 594 -1.96 6.79 -18.14
CA LYS A 594 -0.81 5.86 -18.25
C LYS A 594 0.52 6.52 -17.88
N SER A 595 0.66 7.84 -18.10
CA SER A 595 1.90 8.59 -17.77
C SER A 595 2.24 8.53 -16.28
N VAL A 596 1.27 8.32 -15.40
CA VAL A 596 1.48 8.16 -13.95
C VAL A 596 2.52 7.09 -13.63
N VAL A 597 2.63 6.04 -14.46
CA VAL A 597 3.62 4.97 -14.27
C VAL A 597 5.05 5.49 -14.44
N VAL A 598 5.31 6.31 -15.45
CA VAL A 598 6.65 6.89 -15.69
C VAL A 598 6.89 8.14 -14.83
N GLU A 599 5.84 8.83 -14.40
CA GLU A 599 5.94 9.92 -13.42
C GLU A 599 6.35 9.41 -12.03
N SER A 600 6.00 8.16 -11.70
CA SER A 600 6.37 7.52 -10.43
C SER A 600 7.81 7.00 -10.40
N VAL A 601 8.56 7.08 -11.49
CA VAL A 601 9.94 6.59 -11.55
C VAL A 601 10.86 7.51 -10.74
N ARG A 602 11.71 6.88 -9.93
CA ARG A 602 12.72 7.56 -9.11
C ARG A 602 13.71 8.32 -9.97
N ARG A 603 14.36 9.34 -9.39
CA ARG A 603 15.35 10.16 -10.09
C ARG A 603 16.53 9.36 -10.63
N ASP A 604 16.93 8.29 -9.97
CA ASP A 604 17.99 7.36 -10.33
C ASP A 604 17.48 6.13 -11.10
N GLY A 605 16.17 6.04 -11.35
CA GLY A 605 15.49 4.98 -12.08
C GLY A 605 15.48 5.18 -13.59
N CYS A 606 14.68 4.39 -14.31
CA CYS A 606 14.60 4.39 -15.76
C CYS A 606 13.13 4.39 -16.25
N SER A 607 12.78 5.35 -17.11
CA SER A 607 11.49 5.41 -17.79
C SER A 607 11.61 4.87 -19.21
N VAL A 608 10.89 3.81 -19.52
CA VAL A 608 10.91 3.12 -20.82
C VAL A 608 9.69 3.51 -21.65
N LEU A 609 9.93 4.10 -22.83
CA LEU A 609 8.89 4.67 -23.70
C LEU A 609 9.02 4.14 -25.13
N ASN A 610 7.88 3.89 -25.79
CA ASN A 610 7.83 3.55 -27.20
C ASN A 610 8.05 4.81 -28.06
N ALA A 611 9.12 4.84 -28.82
CA ALA A 611 9.43 5.96 -29.70
C ALA A 611 8.60 5.98 -31.00
N ASP A 612 7.96 4.86 -31.35
CA ASP A 612 7.10 4.76 -32.54
C ASP A 612 5.66 5.23 -32.27
N ASP A 613 5.28 5.41 -30.98
CA ASP A 613 3.97 5.91 -30.57
C ASP A 613 4.08 7.39 -30.10
N PRO A 614 3.45 8.34 -30.85
CA PRO A 614 3.57 9.76 -30.54
C PRO A 614 3.10 10.15 -29.13
N LEU A 615 2.08 9.45 -28.57
CA LEU A 615 1.56 9.74 -27.26
C LEU A 615 2.51 9.28 -26.14
N THR A 616 3.14 8.10 -26.30
CA THR A 616 4.16 7.65 -25.37
C THR A 616 5.42 8.50 -25.47
N LEU A 617 5.86 8.85 -26.66
CA LEU A 617 6.98 9.74 -26.88
C LEU A 617 6.79 11.11 -26.20
N ALA A 618 5.55 11.64 -26.23
CA ALA A 618 5.21 12.91 -25.55
C ALA A 618 5.34 12.84 -24.03
N MET A 619 5.28 11.66 -23.42
CA MET A 619 5.39 11.48 -21.96
C MET A 619 6.80 11.75 -21.42
N LYS A 620 7.83 11.81 -22.30
CA LYS A 620 9.23 12.12 -21.89
C LYS A 620 9.36 13.38 -21.02
N ARG A 621 8.46 14.35 -21.17
CA ARG A 621 8.45 15.61 -20.40
C ARG A 621 7.98 15.46 -18.94
N HIS A 622 7.30 14.36 -18.63
CA HIS A 622 6.79 14.07 -17.29
C HIS A 622 7.47 12.87 -16.64
N ALA A 623 8.28 12.13 -17.42
CA ALA A 623 8.95 10.93 -17.00
C ALA A 623 10.03 11.22 -15.94
N GLY A 624 10.05 10.42 -14.87
CA GLY A 624 11.12 10.41 -13.88
C GLY A 624 12.34 9.64 -14.34
N GLY A 625 13.50 9.89 -13.73
CA GLY A 625 14.72 9.16 -13.98
C GLY A 625 15.32 9.35 -15.39
N LYS A 626 16.13 8.38 -15.81
CA LYS A 626 16.69 8.32 -17.16
C LYS A 626 15.63 7.84 -18.14
N ILE A 627 15.65 8.35 -19.36
CA ILE A 627 14.75 7.91 -20.41
C ILE A 627 15.43 6.83 -21.24
N ALA A 628 14.76 5.72 -21.44
CA ALA A 628 15.09 4.69 -22.41
C ALA A 628 13.99 4.64 -23.48
N PHE A 629 14.36 4.64 -24.73
CA PHE A 629 13.41 4.43 -25.82
C PHE A 629 13.53 3.02 -26.39
N PHE A 630 12.40 2.46 -26.84
CA PHE A 630 12.42 1.31 -27.73
C PHE A 630 11.68 1.62 -29.03
N SER A 631 12.10 0.98 -30.14
CA SER A 631 11.50 1.19 -31.45
C SER A 631 11.68 -0.04 -32.35
N MET A 632 10.66 -0.30 -33.16
CA MET A 632 10.70 -1.30 -34.22
C MET A 632 11.52 -0.83 -35.44
N ARG A 633 12.05 0.39 -35.41
CA ARG A 633 12.78 1.03 -36.52
C ARG A 633 14.22 1.28 -36.10
N GLY A 634 15.14 0.46 -36.65
CA GLY A 634 16.58 0.62 -36.48
C GLY A 634 17.27 1.06 -37.80
N GLY A 635 18.58 1.13 -37.80
CA GLY A 635 19.39 1.45 -38.97
C GLY A 635 18.95 2.72 -39.69
N ASP A 636 18.77 2.62 -41.00
CA ASP A 636 18.36 3.75 -41.87
C ASP A 636 16.89 4.17 -41.60
N ALA A 637 16.06 3.27 -41.08
CA ALA A 637 14.66 3.55 -40.75
C ALA A 637 14.48 4.27 -39.44
N MET A 638 15.54 4.47 -38.64
CA MET A 638 15.50 5.14 -37.35
C MET A 638 15.05 6.60 -37.49
N SER A 639 14.14 7.04 -36.62
CA SER A 639 13.65 8.42 -36.62
C SER A 639 14.74 9.42 -36.18
N GLU A 640 14.59 10.68 -36.56
CA GLU A 640 15.53 11.75 -36.20
C GLU A 640 15.63 11.96 -34.70
N HIS A 641 14.48 11.92 -33.98
CA HIS A 641 14.48 12.08 -32.52
C HIS A 641 15.17 10.92 -31.80
N MET A 642 15.12 9.70 -32.37
CA MET A 642 15.80 8.53 -31.82
C MET A 642 17.31 8.66 -32.02
N ARG A 643 17.77 9.08 -33.19
CA ARG A 643 19.18 9.34 -33.48
C ARG A 643 19.72 10.40 -32.55
N ALA A 644 19.00 11.54 -32.39
CA ALA A 644 19.40 12.61 -31.49
C ALA A 644 19.48 12.14 -30.02
N HIS A 645 18.60 11.26 -29.59
CA HIS A 645 18.65 10.67 -28.25
C HIS A 645 19.89 9.80 -28.04
N ILE A 646 20.21 8.93 -28.99
CA ILE A 646 21.40 8.08 -28.97
C ILE A 646 22.68 8.95 -29.03
N ASP A 647 22.73 9.94 -29.88
CA ASP A 647 23.88 10.87 -30.02
C ASP A 647 24.13 11.67 -28.75
N ALA A 648 23.06 11.94 -27.97
CA ALA A 648 23.15 12.53 -26.65
C ALA A 648 23.61 11.54 -25.54
N GLY A 649 23.83 10.26 -25.87
CA GLY A 649 24.22 9.21 -24.93
C GLY A 649 23.04 8.52 -24.24
N GLY A 650 21.82 8.71 -24.74
CA GLY A 650 20.61 8.10 -24.19
C GLY A 650 20.53 6.59 -24.45
N LEU A 651 19.83 5.88 -23.56
CA LEU A 651 19.54 4.46 -23.70
C LEU A 651 18.46 4.24 -24.75
N ALA A 652 18.72 3.36 -25.72
CA ALA A 652 17.75 2.98 -26.74
C ALA A 652 17.86 1.50 -27.09
N VAL A 653 16.72 0.85 -27.38
CA VAL A 653 16.66 -0.54 -27.86
C VAL A 653 15.89 -0.55 -29.17
N VAL A 654 16.49 -1.02 -30.22
CA VAL A 654 15.89 -1.00 -31.56
C VAL A 654 15.91 -2.37 -32.21
N ASN A 655 14.98 -2.57 -33.15
CA ASN A 655 15.06 -3.67 -34.10
C ASN A 655 15.81 -3.15 -35.37
N ASP A 656 17.06 -3.54 -35.46
CA ASP A 656 17.96 -3.10 -36.57
C ASP A 656 17.72 -4.02 -37.78
N ASP A 657 17.64 -3.42 -39.00
CA ASP A 657 17.33 -4.11 -40.23
C ASP A 657 15.91 -4.74 -40.38
N GLY A 658 14.98 -4.24 -39.74
CA GLY A 658 13.51 -4.19 -39.61
C GLY A 658 12.56 -5.01 -40.47
N VAL A 659 12.99 -6.00 -41.23
CA VAL A 659 12.10 -6.94 -41.93
C VAL A 659 12.22 -8.29 -41.26
N ASP A 660 11.10 -8.90 -40.95
CA ASP A 660 10.89 -10.23 -40.35
C ASP A 660 12.15 -10.86 -39.71
N GLY A 661 12.42 -10.50 -38.45
CA GLY A 661 13.49 -11.11 -37.71
C GLY A 661 14.75 -10.28 -37.51
N GLY A 662 14.72 -8.95 -37.70
CA GLY A 662 15.88 -8.08 -37.51
C GLY A 662 16.60 -8.27 -36.17
N ASP A 663 17.77 -7.65 -36.01
CA ASP A 663 18.60 -7.78 -34.82
C ASP A 663 18.14 -6.81 -33.72
N ILE A 664 18.01 -7.30 -32.49
CA ILE A 664 17.80 -6.49 -31.31
C ILE A 664 19.14 -5.85 -30.90
N VAL A 665 19.22 -4.54 -30.94
CA VAL A 665 20.41 -3.76 -30.64
C VAL A 665 20.13 -2.78 -29.51
N VAL A 666 21.02 -2.75 -28.53
CA VAL A 666 21.01 -1.79 -27.43
C VAL A 666 22.02 -0.69 -27.73
N TYR A 667 21.62 0.56 -27.64
CA TYR A 667 22.49 1.73 -27.63
C TYR A 667 22.54 2.30 -26.21
N ASP A 668 23.74 2.45 -25.65
CA ASP A 668 23.97 3.03 -24.35
C ASP A 668 25.27 3.84 -24.37
N ASP A 669 25.22 5.08 -23.94
CA ASP A 669 26.36 6.03 -24.01
C ASP A 669 27.03 6.02 -25.40
N ARG A 670 26.23 6.13 -26.47
CA ARG A 670 26.64 6.09 -27.90
C ARG A 670 27.25 4.75 -28.35
N ARG A 671 27.30 3.72 -27.51
CA ARG A 671 27.83 2.40 -27.86
C ARG A 671 26.70 1.55 -28.44
N ARG A 672 26.99 0.94 -29.58
CA ARG A 672 26.10 -0.04 -30.21
C ARG A 672 26.44 -1.44 -29.68
N LEU A 673 25.49 -2.08 -29.03
CA LEU A 673 25.62 -3.42 -28.43
C LEU A 673 24.60 -4.37 -29.10
N PRO A 674 25.01 -5.14 -30.16
CA PRO A 674 24.15 -6.16 -30.72
C PRO A 674 23.85 -7.21 -29.67
N LEU A 675 22.55 -7.48 -29.43
CA LEU A 675 22.15 -8.41 -28.39
C LEU A 675 21.89 -9.82 -28.98
N MET A 676 20.97 -9.91 -29.94
CA MET A 676 20.54 -11.17 -30.57
C MET A 676 19.62 -10.90 -31.74
N SER A 677 19.47 -11.91 -32.65
CA SER A 677 18.39 -11.84 -33.64
C SER A 677 17.02 -12.01 -32.96
N ALA A 678 16.03 -11.20 -33.38
CA ALA A 678 14.65 -11.31 -32.88
C ALA A 678 14.05 -12.69 -33.22
N ALA A 679 14.48 -13.32 -34.28
CA ALA A 679 14.06 -14.67 -34.68
C ALA A 679 14.51 -15.78 -33.72
N GLU A 680 15.58 -15.54 -32.94
CA GLU A 680 16.07 -16.48 -31.91
C GLU A 680 15.14 -16.56 -30.70
N ILE A 681 14.18 -15.63 -30.56
CA ILE A 681 13.21 -15.63 -29.46
C ILE A 681 12.03 -16.52 -29.86
N PRO A 682 11.80 -17.67 -29.19
CA PRO A 682 10.71 -18.58 -29.58
C PRO A 682 9.32 -17.92 -29.63
N ALA A 683 9.06 -16.97 -28.74
CA ALA A 683 7.80 -16.24 -28.69
C ALA A 683 7.52 -15.37 -29.93
N THR A 684 8.51 -15.07 -30.75
CA THR A 684 8.34 -14.31 -32.02
C THR A 684 7.96 -15.17 -33.19
N LEU A 685 7.89 -16.49 -33.02
CA LEU A 685 7.65 -17.47 -34.12
C LEU A 685 8.64 -17.26 -35.28
N GLY A 686 9.94 -17.19 -34.99
CA GLY A 686 10.96 -16.97 -36.03
C GLY A 686 10.91 -15.57 -36.66
N GLY A 687 10.48 -14.56 -35.91
CA GLY A 687 10.37 -13.16 -36.36
C GLY A 687 9.01 -12.80 -37.03
N MET A 688 8.11 -13.77 -37.19
CA MET A 688 6.79 -13.51 -37.81
C MET A 688 5.86 -12.67 -36.92
N ALA A 689 5.90 -12.83 -35.58
CA ALA A 689 5.07 -12.12 -34.63
C ALA A 689 5.69 -10.76 -34.24
N ARG A 690 5.50 -9.74 -35.10
CA ARG A 690 6.10 -8.41 -34.90
C ARG A 690 5.76 -7.79 -33.56
N PHE A 691 4.53 -7.93 -33.09
CA PHE A 691 4.12 -7.41 -31.78
C PHE A 691 4.89 -8.06 -30.60
N ASN A 692 5.34 -9.32 -30.77
CA ASN A 692 6.19 -9.96 -29.76
C ASN A 692 7.66 -9.52 -29.87
N ILE A 693 8.11 -9.10 -31.06
CA ILE A 693 9.40 -8.40 -31.20
C ILE A 693 9.33 -7.06 -30.43
N GLU A 694 8.26 -6.28 -30.62
CA GLU A 694 8.05 -5.02 -29.91
C GLU A 694 8.01 -5.23 -28.38
N ASN A 695 7.28 -6.26 -27.90
CA ASN A 695 7.27 -6.65 -26.48
C ASN A 695 8.67 -7.03 -25.98
N ALA A 696 9.47 -7.73 -26.80
CA ALA A 696 10.85 -8.11 -26.45
C ALA A 696 11.78 -6.89 -26.38
N LEU A 697 11.65 -5.94 -27.31
CA LEU A 697 12.42 -4.67 -27.27
C LEU A 697 12.13 -3.91 -25.96
N ALA A 698 10.85 -3.80 -25.60
CA ALA A 698 10.45 -3.20 -24.34
C ALA A 698 11.01 -3.97 -23.14
N ALA A 699 10.94 -5.32 -23.16
CA ALA A 699 11.46 -6.15 -22.07
C ALA A 699 12.99 -6.00 -21.92
N VAL A 700 13.73 -5.92 -23.05
CA VAL A 700 15.17 -5.64 -23.05
C VAL A 700 15.44 -4.26 -22.44
N ALA A 701 14.72 -3.22 -22.88
CA ALA A 701 14.90 -1.86 -22.35
C ALA A 701 14.62 -1.79 -20.85
N ILE A 702 13.59 -2.47 -20.36
CA ILE A 702 13.23 -2.54 -18.95
C ILE A 702 14.31 -3.27 -18.15
N ALA A 703 14.72 -4.47 -18.60
CA ALA A 703 15.69 -5.28 -17.89
C ALA A 703 17.08 -4.64 -17.90
N TYR A 704 17.51 -4.08 -19.03
CA TYR A 704 18.78 -3.37 -19.16
C TYR A 704 18.78 -2.08 -18.32
N GLY A 705 17.69 -1.32 -18.35
CA GLY A 705 17.48 -0.14 -17.51
C GLY A 705 17.51 -0.45 -16.02
N GLN A 706 17.12 -1.69 -15.61
CA GLN A 706 17.27 -2.19 -14.23
C GLN A 706 18.70 -2.64 -13.91
N GLY A 707 19.60 -2.74 -14.90
CA GLY A 707 20.98 -3.16 -14.71
C GLY A 707 21.24 -4.66 -14.93
N VAL A 708 20.33 -5.41 -15.55
CA VAL A 708 20.55 -6.80 -15.92
C VAL A 708 21.55 -6.87 -17.08
N SER A 709 22.53 -7.73 -16.98
CA SER A 709 23.58 -7.84 -17.99
C SER A 709 23.06 -8.43 -19.32
N PRO A 710 23.57 -7.95 -20.49
CA PRO A 710 23.14 -8.43 -21.81
C PRO A 710 23.21 -9.96 -22.01
N PRO A 711 24.23 -10.70 -21.53
CA PRO A 711 24.23 -12.16 -21.65
C PRO A 711 23.06 -12.85 -20.94
N VAL A 712 22.65 -12.36 -19.78
CA VAL A 712 21.49 -12.88 -19.02
C VAL A 712 20.20 -12.59 -19.77
N ILE A 713 20.03 -11.35 -20.26
CA ILE A 713 18.86 -10.95 -21.06
C ILE A 713 18.72 -11.85 -22.30
N ARG A 714 19.82 -12.03 -23.05
CA ARG A 714 19.85 -12.90 -24.23
C ARG A 714 19.45 -14.34 -23.89
N ALA A 715 20.10 -14.96 -22.92
CA ALA A 715 19.82 -16.34 -22.53
C ALA A 715 18.37 -16.53 -22.03
N ALA A 716 17.83 -15.56 -21.33
CA ALA A 716 16.45 -15.58 -20.89
C ALA A 716 15.46 -15.51 -22.05
N LEU A 717 15.65 -14.58 -23.00
CA LEU A 717 14.77 -14.43 -24.16
C LEU A 717 14.83 -15.65 -25.09
N GLN A 718 15.99 -16.29 -25.27
CA GLN A 718 16.13 -17.54 -26.02
C GLN A 718 15.34 -18.72 -25.43
N SER A 719 15.02 -18.67 -24.12
CA SER A 719 14.21 -19.68 -23.43
C SER A 719 12.76 -19.25 -23.20
N PHE A 720 12.36 -18.05 -23.62
CA PHE A 720 10.99 -17.58 -23.47
C PHE A 720 10.14 -17.93 -24.67
N SER A 721 9.08 -18.70 -24.47
CA SER A 721 8.19 -19.16 -25.53
C SER A 721 6.75 -18.67 -25.32
N SER A 722 5.94 -18.69 -26.39
CA SER A 722 4.48 -18.53 -26.31
C SER A 722 3.80 -19.84 -25.90
N SER A 723 4.45 -20.69 -25.07
CA SER A 723 3.77 -21.85 -24.50
C SER A 723 2.67 -21.41 -23.53
N PHE A 724 1.71 -22.30 -23.30
CA PHE A 724 0.61 -22.00 -22.40
C PHE A 724 1.10 -21.79 -20.96
N GLU A 725 2.11 -22.54 -20.55
CA GLU A 725 2.72 -22.46 -19.20
C GLU A 725 3.40 -21.10 -18.96
N GLN A 726 4.13 -20.59 -19.97
CA GLN A 726 4.85 -19.32 -19.83
C GLN A 726 3.98 -18.10 -20.15
N SER A 727 3.02 -18.21 -21.06
CA SER A 727 2.24 -17.08 -21.53
C SER A 727 0.80 -17.48 -21.90
N PRO A 728 -0.05 -17.87 -20.92
CA PRO A 728 -1.43 -18.31 -21.19
C PRO A 728 -2.24 -17.26 -21.96
N GLY A 729 -2.92 -17.69 -23.05
CA GLY A 729 -3.74 -16.82 -23.87
C GLY A 729 -2.96 -15.77 -24.67
N ARG A 730 -1.67 -15.98 -24.93
CA ARG A 730 -0.83 -15.07 -25.69
C ARG A 730 -0.09 -15.84 -26.78
N LEU A 731 -0.70 -15.89 -27.96
CA LEU A 731 -0.17 -16.56 -29.14
C LEU A 731 0.20 -18.04 -28.88
N ASN A 732 -0.62 -18.77 -28.11
CA ASN A 732 -0.39 -20.20 -27.86
C ASN A 732 -0.70 -21.03 -29.11
N VAL A 733 0.20 -21.95 -29.47
CA VAL A 733 0.09 -22.79 -30.66
C VAL A 733 -0.12 -24.25 -30.29
N HIS A 734 -1.05 -24.92 -30.97
CA HIS A 734 -1.31 -26.35 -30.84
C HIS A 734 -1.44 -27.01 -32.20
N ASP A 735 -0.62 -28.02 -32.50
CA ASP A 735 -0.48 -28.64 -33.82
C ASP A 735 -0.92 -30.13 -33.88
N ALA A 736 -1.59 -30.65 -32.83
CA ALA A 736 -1.82 -32.10 -32.70
C ALA A 736 -3.03 -32.64 -33.46
N HIS A 737 -3.90 -31.80 -34.09
CA HIS A 737 -5.18 -32.23 -34.68
C HIS A 737 -5.17 -32.41 -36.18
N GLY A 738 -4.00 -32.35 -36.84
CA GLY A 738 -3.86 -32.32 -38.28
C GLY A 738 -4.15 -30.94 -38.90
N PHE A 739 -4.51 -29.98 -38.05
CA PHE A 739 -4.59 -28.56 -38.33
C PHE A 739 -3.95 -27.78 -37.19
N ARG A 740 -3.57 -26.54 -37.45
CA ARG A 740 -2.96 -25.68 -36.45
C ARG A 740 -4.02 -24.87 -35.72
N VAL A 741 -3.93 -24.78 -34.39
CA VAL A 741 -4.74 -23.89 -33.55
C VAL A 741 -3.87 -22.82 -32.94
N ILE A 742 -4.26 -21.55 -33.08
CA ILE A 742 -3.67 -20.41 -32.38
C ILE A 742 -4.69 -19.87 -31.39
N MET A 743 -4.28 -19.66 -30.15
CA MET A 743 -5.09 -19.02 -29.12
C MET A 743 -4.44 -17.73 -28.67
N ASP A 744 -5.18 -16.61 -28.73
CA ASP A 744 -4.73 -15.29 -28.31
C ASP A 744 -5.86 -14.50 -27.65
N TYR A 745 -5.54 -13.59 -26.75
CA TYR A 745 -6.49 -12.75 -26.01
C TYR A 745 -6.77 -11.41 -26.71
N ALA A 746 -6.67 -11.33 -28.02
CA ALA A 746 -7.00 -10.12 -28.78
C ALA A 746 -8.48 -9.74 -28.58
N HIS A 747 -8.75 -8.53 -28.09
CA HIS A 747 -10.09 -8.05 -27.71
C HIS A 747 -10.35 -6.59 -28.06
N ASN A 748 -9.49 -5.99 -28.87
CA ASN A 748 -9.66 -4.63 -29.42
C ASN A 748 -9.14 -4.59 -30.87
N PRO A 749 -9.50 -3.58 -31.67
CA PRO A 749 -9.12 -3.49 -33.07
C PRO A 749 -7.60 -3.58 -33.30
N ALA A 750 -6.80 -2.86 -32.54
CA ALA A 750 -5.34 -2.88 -32.68
C ALA A 750 -4.73 -4.26 -32.38
N GLY A 751 -5.22 -4.95 -31.34
CA GLY A 751 -4.79 -6.30 -30.99
C GLY A 751 -5.18 -7.32 -32.05
N LEU A 752 -6.41 -7.22 -32.63
CA LEU A 752 -6.85 -8.09 -33.68
C LEU A 752 -6.05 -7.86 -34.97
N THR A 753 -5.78 -6.61 -35.34
CA THR A 753 -4.94 -6.29 -36.51
C THR A 753 -3.56 -6.94 -36.38
N ALA A 754 -2.91 -6.79 -35.22
CA ALA A 754 -1.60 -7.39 -34.99
C ALA A 754 -1.63 -8.95 -35.04
N LEU A 755 -2.71 -9.57 -34.56
CA LEU A 755 -2.90 -11.01 -34.68
C LEU A 755 -3.13 -11.41 -36.13
N CYS A 756 -3.94 -10.67 -36.90
CA CYS A 756 -4.22 -10.92 -38.30
C CYS A 756 -2.95 -10.83 -39.16
N ASP A 757 -1.99 -9.94 -38.82
CA ASP A 757 -0.69 -9.88 -39.51
C ASP A 757 0.11 -11.17 -39.35
N VAL A 758 0.08 -11.79 -38.17
CA VAL A 758 0.69 -13.11 -37.94
C VAL A 758 -0.07 -14.21 -38.67
N VAL A 759 -1.39 -14.18 -38.63
CA VAL A 759 -2.26 -15.13 -39.33
C VAL A 759 -2.00 -15.10 -40.84
N ALA A 760 -1.82 -13.92 -41.42
CA ALA A 760 -1.51 -13.78 -42.85
C ALA A 760 -0.18 -14.48 -43.24
N LYS A 761 0.85 -14.38 -42.38
CA LYS A 761 2.15 -15.05 -42.59
C LYS A 761 2.08 -16.57 -42.38
N LEU A 762 1.19 -17.01 -41.49
CA LEU A 762 0.98 -18.42 -41.17
C LEU A 762 -0.10 -19.06 -42.04
N ARG A 763 -0.76 -18.30 -42.94
CA ARG A 763 -1.86 -18.77 -43.77
C ARG A 763 -1.40 -19.97 -44.59
N PRO A 764 -2.08 -21.12 -44.52
CA PRO A 764 -1.69 -22.32 -45.21
C PRO A 764 -1.97 -22.15 -46.74
N ARG A 765 -1.08 -22.73 -47.58
CA ARG A 765 -1.20 -22.61 -49.06
C ARG A 765 -2.50 -23.21 -49.61
N HIS A 766 -3.06 -24.24 -49.00
CA HIS A 766 -4.22 -25.01 -49.45
C HIS A 766 -5.28 -25.21 -48.37
N GLY A 767 -5.18 -24.54 -47.21
CA GLY A 767 -6.14 -24.59 -46.13
C GLY A 767 -6.86 -23.27 -45.92
N ARG A 768 -7.95 -23.32 -45.14
CA ARG A 768 -8.74 -22.16 -44.74
C ARG A 768 -8.22 -21.60 -43.41
N VAL A 769 -8.59 -20.37 -43.14
CA VAL A 769 -8.39 -19.72 -41.83
C VAL A 769 -9.75 -19.51 -41.19
N LEU A 770 -9.97 -20.15 -40.03
CA LEU A 770 -11.20 -20.03 -39.25
C LEU A 770 -10.92 -19.15 -38.02
N GLY A 771 -11.79 -18.18 -37.73
CA GLY A 771 -11.63 -17.27 -36.61
C GLY A 771 -12.80 -17.30 -35.62
N MET A 772 -12.54 -17.45 -34.34
CA MET A 772 -13.52 -17.16 -33.29
C MET A 772 -13.16 -15.82 -32.64
N ILE A 773 -14.05 -14.83 -32.77
CA ILE A 773 -13.80 -13.47 -32.25
C ILE A 773 -14.95 -12.96 -31.38
N SER A 774 -14.62 -12.02 -30.50
CA SER A 774 -15.55 -11.27 -29.68
C SER A 774 -14.92 -9.97 -29.20
N MET A 775 -15.74 -9.12 -28.60
CA MET A 775 -15.31 -7.90 -27.92
C MET A 775 -16.11 -7.68 -26.62
N PRO A 776 -15.54 -7.07 -25.56
CA PRO A 776 -16.31 -6.71 -24.36
C PRO A 776 -17.44 -5.71 -24.68
N GLY A 777 -18.64 -5.93 -24.11
CA GLY A 777 -19.82 -5.13 -24.41
C GLY A 777 -19.78 -3.66 -23.98
N ASP A 778 -18.89 -3.31 -23.06
CA ASP A 778 -18.64 -1.95 -22.59
C ASP A 778 -17.78 -1.10 -23.56
N ARG A 779 -17.62 -1.53 -24.80
CA ARG A 779 -16.89 -0.81 -25.85
C ARG A 779 -17.85 -0.05 -26.77
N ARG A 780 -17.31 0.90 -27.57
CA ARG A 780 -18.08 1.68 -28.53
C ARG A 780 -18.55 0.80 -29.70
N ASP A 781 -19.70 1.15 -30.26
CA ASP A 781 -20.26 0.46 -31.43
C ASP A 781 -19.32 0.46 -32.62
N ASP A 782 -18.63 1.59 -32.86
CA ASP A 782 -17.69 1.71 -33.97
C ASP A 782 -16.47 0.80 -33.83
N ASP A 783 -15.98 0.62 -32.60
CA ASP A 783 -14.89 -0.31 -32.34
C ASP A 783 -15.32 -1.77 -32.60
N MET A 784 -16.58 -2.12 -32.28
CA MET A 784 -17.15 -3.43 -32.57
C MET A 784 -17.31 -3.69 -34.09
N ARG A 785 -17.81 -2.70 -34.81
CA ARG A 785 -17.89 -2.79 -36.28
C ARG A 785 -16.50 -2.89 -36.90
N GLU A 786 -15.52 -2.17 -36.39
CA GLU A 786 -14.15 -2.25 -36.87
C GLU A 786 -13.53 -3.64 -36.64
N MET A 787 -13.79 -4.28 -35.50
CA MET A 787 -13.41 -5.69 -35.27
C MET A 787 -13.95 -6.59 -36.40
N GLY A 788 -15.20 -6.41 -36.80
CA GLY A 788 -15.81 -7.15 -37.88
C GLY A 788 -15.10 -6.91 -39.23
N ARG A 789 -14.79 -5.65 -39.55
CA ARG A 789 -14.08 -5.29 -40.79
C ARG A 789 -12.69 -5.91 -40.89
N ILE A 790 -11.93 -5.81 -39.78
CA ILE A 790 -10.59 -6.41 -39.68
C ILE A 790 -10.67 -7.94 -39.87
N ALA A 791 -11.62 -8.59 -39.21
CA ALA A 791 -11.79 -10.03 -39.27
C ALA A 791 -12.19 -10.50 -40.67
N ALA A 792 -13.05 -9.77 -41.40
CA ALA A 792 -13.46 -10.09 -42.76
C ALA A 792 -12.28 -10.19 -43.77
N GLY A 793 -11.22 -9.40 -43.55
CA GLY A 793 -10.02 -9.44 -44.39
C GLY A 793 -9.06 -10.59 -44.08
N ALA A 794 -9.17 -11.22 -42.92
CA ALA A 794 -8.21 -12.19 -42.42
C ALA A 794 -8.72 -13.64 -42.43
N PHE A 795 -10.02 -13.86 -42.26
CA PHE A 795 -10.62 -15.18 -42.04
C PHE A 795 -11.47 -15.61 -43.23
N ASP A 796 -11.53 -16.91 -43.48
CA ASP A 796 -12.39 -17.53 -44.49
C ASP A 796 -13.71 -18.00 -43.86
N GLU A 797 -13.74 -18.27 -42.56
CA GLU A 797 -14.92 -18.60 -41.76
C GLU A 797 -14.85 -17.82 -40.46
N LEU A 798 -15.95 -17.22 -40.02
CA LEU A 798 -16.03 -16.46 -38.77
C LEU A 798 -17.07 -17.05 -37.83
N VAL A 799 -16.69 -17.26 -36.56
CA VAL A 799 -17.60 -17.60 -35.48
C VAL A 799 -17.58 -16.45 -34.48
N LEU A 800 -18.72 -15.76 -34.35
CA LEU A 800 -18.92 -14.68 -33.42
C LEU A 800 -19.49 -15.22 -32.10
N ARG A 801 -18.96 -14.73 -30.98
CA ARG A 801 -19.42 -15.12 -29.65
C ARG A 801 -19.57 -13.90 -28.75
N GLU A 802 -20.18 -14.06 -27.58
CA GLU A 802 -20.29 -13.02 -26.58
C GLU A 802 -19.75 -13.47 -25.22
N ARG A 803 -19.54 -12.51 -24.34
CA ARG A 803 -19.23 -12.77 -22.93
C ARG A 803 -20.52 -13.02 -22.16
N PRO A 804 -20.54 -13.95 -21.19
CA PRO A 804 -21.73 -14.24 -20.40
C PRO A 804 -22.26 -13.03 -19.63
N ASP A 805 -21.38 -12.11 -19.21
CA ASP A 805 -21.72 -10.92 -18.42
C ASP A 805 -22.28 -9.75 -19.24
N GLY A 806 -22.30 -9.82 -20.58
CA GLY A 806 -22.82 -8.82 -21.49
C GLY A 806 -22.31 -7.39 -21.32
N ARG A 807 -21.75 -7.06 -20.16
CA ARG A 807 -21.26 -5.73 -19.72
C ARG A 807 -22.17 -4.58 -20.12
N GLY A 808 -23.46 -4.70 -19.82
CA GLY A 808 -24.47 -3.66 -20.06
C GLY A 808 -25.18 -3.72 -21.41
N ARG A 809 -24.88 -4.70 -22.27
CA ARG A 809 -25.58 -4.94 -23.55
C ARG A 809 -26.49 -6.16 -23.50
N SER A 810 -27.52 -6.14 -24.32
CA SER A 810 -28.40 -7.28 -24.49
C SER A 810 -27.69 -8.44 -25.18
N PRO A 811 -28.01 -9.70 -24.85
CA PRO A 811 -27.47 -10.86 -25.57
C PRO A 811 -27.67 -10.77 -27.08
N GLY A 812 -26.64 -11.03 -27.86
CA GLY A 812 -26.64 -10.95 -29.32
C GLY A 812 -26.29 -9.57 -29.87
N GLU A 813 -26.28 -8.53 -29.08
CA GLU A 813 -26.02 -7.16 -29.54
C GLU A 813 -24.56 -6.96 -29.99
N VAL A 814 -23.58 -7.47 -29.21
CA VAL A 814 -22.17 -7.39 -29.60
C VAL A 814 -21.90 -8.17 -30.89
N MET A 815 -22.43 -9.39 -30.97
CA MET A 815 -22.30 -10.20 -32.21
C MET A 815 -22.91 -9.52 -33.41
N ARG A 816 -24.08 -8.87 -33.24
CA ARG A 816 -24.73 -8.12 -34.30
C ARG A 816 -23.85 -6.99 -34.84
N LEU A 817 -23.27 -6.19 -33.94
CA LEU A 817 -22.42 -5.06 -34.32
C LEU A 817 -21.11 -5.52 -35.02
N ILE A 818 -20.49 -6.60 -34.53
CA ILE A 818 -19.32 -7.19 -35.20
C ILE A 818 -19.73 -7.76 -36.56
N ALA A 819 -20.89 -8.44 -36.67
CA ALA A 819 -21.43 -8.97 -37.94
C ALA A 819 -21.70 -7.85 -38.95
N ASP A 820 -22.36 -6.74 -38.52
CA ASP A 820 -22.58 -5.55 -39.34
C ASP A 820 -21.27 -5.03 -39.95
N GLY A 821 -20.21 -5.02 -39.16
CA GLY A 821 -18.86 -4.65 -39.62
C GLY A 821 -18.30 -5.59 -40.66
N ALA A 822 -18.41 -6.91 -40.44
CA ALA A 822 -17.92 -7.93 -41.38
C ALA A 822 -18.71 -7.90 -42.71
N LEU A 823 -20.03 -7.82 -42.62
CA LEU A 823 -20.91 -7.74 -43.80
C LEU A 823 -20.68 -6.45 -44.61
N SER A 824 -20.40 -5.33 -43.93
CA SER A 824 -20.03 -4.08 -44.62
C SER A 824 -18.74 -4.17 -45.42
N ALA A 825 -17.86 -5.11 -45.06
CA ALA A 825 -16.63 -5.47 -45.78
C ALA A 825 -16.84 -6.62 -46.78
N ALA A 826 -18.08 -6.90 -47.16
CA ALA A 826 -18.48 -7.95 -48.12
C ALA A 826 -18.13 -9.38 -47.70
N PHE A 827 -18.07 -9.66 -46.38
CA PHE A 827 -17.90 -11.02 -45.90
C PHE A 827 -19.16 -11.87 -46.18
N PRO A 828 -19.03 -13.12 -46.68
CA PRO A 828 -20.19 -13.96 -47.03
C PRO A 828 -21.00 -14.34 -45.78
N GLU A 829 -22.30 -14.04 -45.75
CA GLU A 829 -23.21 -14.34 -44.65
C GLU A 829 -23.23 -15.83 -44.27
N GLU A 830 -23.15 -16.71 -45.26
CA GLU A 830 -23.14 -18.17 -45.08
C GLU A 830 -21.89 -18.71 -44.36
N ARG A 831 -20.84 -17.90 -44.26
CA ARG A 831 -19.61 -18.22 -43.56
C ARG A 831 -19.49 -17.49 -42.18
N LEU A 832 -20.56 -16.79 -41.79
CA LEU A 832 -20.66 -16.06 -40.57
C LEU A 832 -21.57 -16.78 -39.57
N HIS A 833 -20.97 -17.38 -38.55
CA HIS A 833 -21.69 -18.14 -37.51
C HIS A 833 -21.85 -17.29 -36.25
N ARG A 834 -23.06 -17.34 -35.65
CA ARG A 834 -23.36 -16.61 -34.40
C ARG A 834 -23.65 -17.61 -33.29
N VAL A 835 -22.75 -17.69 -32.28
CA VAL A 835 -22.85 -18.65 -31.16
C VAL A 835 -22.60 -17.92 -29.86
N LEU A 836 -23.61 -17.76 -29.03
CA LEU A 836 -23.50 -16.98 -27.77
C LEU A 836 -22.47 -17.55 -26.83
N ASP A 837 -22.51 -18.86 -26.60
CA ASP A 837 -21.65 -19.54 -25.65
C ASP A 837 -20.23 -19.75 -26.20
N GLU A 838 -19.24 -19.36 -25.45
CA GLU A 838 -17.83 -19.40 -25.85
C GLU A 838 -17.31 -20.81 -26.11
N ARG A 839 -17.70 -21.79 -25.29
CA ARG A 839 -17.26 -23.20 -25.43
C ARG A 839 -17.87 -23.84 -26.67
N GLN A 840 -19.15 -23.55 -26.92
CA GLN A 840 -19.84 -24.03 -28.17
C GLN A 840 -19.25 -23.36 -29.41
N ALA A 841 -18.90 -22.07 -29.35
CA ALA A 841 -18.25 -21.36 -30.44
C ALA A 841 -16.86 -21.94 -30.75
N ALA A 842 -16.07 -22.24 -29.73
CA ALA A 842 -14.77 -22.91 -29.89
C ALA A 842 -14.92 -24.32 -30.45
N ASP A 843 -15.89 -25.10 -29.96
CA ASP A 843 -16.20 -26.45 -30.47
C ASP A 843 -16.61 -26.41 -31.95
N LEU A 844 -17.42 -25.43 -32.31
CA LEU A 844 -17.82 -25.23 -33.71
C LEU A 844 -16.60 -24.95 -34.61
N CYS A 845 -15.69 -24.05 -34.22
CA CYS A 845 -14.48 -23.78 -34.98
C CYS A 845 -13.62 -25.05 -35.15
N LEU A 846 -13.42 -25.81 -34.09
CA LEU A 846 -12.63 -27.04 -34.11
C LEU A 846 -13.27 -28.12 -34.98
N ARG A 847 -14.60 -28.24 -34.99
CA ARG A 847 -15.34 -29.19 -35.86
C ARG A 847 -15.41 -28.79 -37.34
N LEU A 848 -15.44 -27.49 -37.65
CA LEU A 848 -15.41 -26.97 -38.99
C LEU A 848 -14.03 -27.11 -39.65
N ALA A 849 -12.97 -27.20 -38.82
CA ALA A 849 -11.60 -27.30 -39.30
C ALA A 849 -11.33 -28.65 -40.01
N LYS A 850 -10.59 -28.57 -41.11
CA LYS A 850 -10.09 -29.71 -41.89
C LYS A 850 -8.58 -29.83 -41.77
N PRO A 851 -8.01 -31.00 -42.08
CA PRO A 851 -6.55 -31.14 -42.10
C PRO A 851 -5.91 -30.08 -43.00
N GLY A 852 -4.91 -29.38 -42.44
CA GLY A 852 -4.22 -28.29 -43.12
C GLY A 852 -4.83 -26.90 -42.93
N ASP A 853 -5.96 -26.77 -42.21
CA ASP A 853 -6.55 -25.46 -41.86
C ASP A 853 -5.78 -24.81 -40.74
N LEU A 854 -5.99 -23.50 -40.55
CA LEU A 854 -5.55 -22.69 -39.40
C LEU A 854 -6.77 -22.21 -38.63
N VAL A 855 -6.85 -22.55 -37.36
CA VAL A 855 -7.92 -22.10 -36.45
C VAL A 855 -7.36 -21.06 -35.50
N VAL A 856 -8.03 -19.91 -35.36
CA VAL A 856 -7.64 -18.80 -34.47
C VAL A 856 -8.75 -18.54 -33.46
N LEU A 857 -8.48 -18.74 -32.21
CA LEU A 857 -9.46 -18.57 -31.14
C LEU A 857 -9.06 -17.39 -30.23
N THR A 858 -10.00 -16.45 -30.02
CA THR A 858 -9.79 -15.33 -29.07
C THR A 858 -10.71 -15.48 -27.84
N PRO A 859 -10.39 -16.41 -26.92
CA PRO A 859 -11.25 -16.67 -25.78
C PRO A 859 -11.11 -15.63 -24.66
N THR A 860 -12.14 -15.62 -23.79
CA THR A 860 -12.11 -14.97 -22.48
C THR A 860 -11.66 -15.95 -21.40
N SER A 861 -12.23 -17.18 -21.42
CA SER A 861 -11.93 -18.28 -20.49
C SER A 861 -10.74 -19.09 -21.01
N VAL A 862 -9.54 -18.50 -20.88
CA VAL A 862 -8.30 -19.00 -21.48
C VAL A 862 -7.99 -20.45 -21.08
N ASP A 863 -8.06 -20.78 -19.78
CA ASP A 863 -7.72 -22.10 -19.25
C ASP A 863 -8.72 -23.17 -19.74
N GLU A 864 -10.03 -22.85 -19.73
CA GLU A 864 -11.09 -23.76 -20.15
C GLU A 864 -10.98 -24.09 -21.66
N ILE A 865 -10.79 -23.05 -22.48
CA ILE A 865 -10.70 -23.23 -23.94
C ILE A 865 -9.39 -23.96 -24.31
N TRP A 866 -8.28 -23.70 -23.60
CA TRP A 866 -7.06 -24.47 -23.80
C TRP A 866 -7.23 -25.94 -23.46
N ALA A 867 -7.90 -26.25 -22.36
CA ALA A 867 -8.24 -27.63 -22.00
C ALA A 867 -9.13 -28.29 -23.05
N GLN A 868 -10.11 -27.55 -23.61
CA GLN A 868 -10.98 -28.00 -24.69
C GLN A 868 -10.19 -28.27 -25.97
N ILE A 869 -9.28 -27.38 -26.38
CA ILE A 869 -8.40 -27.60 -27.54
C ILE A 869 -7.59 -28.91 -27.36
N ARG A 870 -6.99 -29.10 -26.20
CA ARG A 870 -6.17 -30.30 -25.93
C ARG A 870 -6.98 -31.59 -25.91
N ALA A 871 -8.23 -31.54 -25.45
CA ALA A 871 -9.14 -32.69 -25.35
C ALA A 871 -9.86 -33.00 -26.66
N PHE A 872 -9.84 -32.09 -27.63
CA PHE A 872 -10.56 -32.27 -28.91
C PHE A 872 -10.02 -33.46 -29.68
N GLN A 873 -10.95 -34.29 -30.20
CA GLN A 873 -10.63 -35.42 -31.07
C GLN A 873 -11.24 -35.18 -32.46
N PRO A 874 -10.43 -34.98 -33.50
CA PRO A 874 -10.91 -34.88 -34.87
C PRO A 874 -11.69 -36.14 -35.26
N ALA A 875 -12.75 -35.98 -36.05
CA ALA A 875 -13.47 -37.13 -36.59
C ALA A 875 -12.50 -38.07 -37.31
N PRO A 876 -12.59 -39.38 -37.14
CA PRO A 876 -11.69 -40.30 -37.81
C PRO A 876 -11.79 -40.11 -39.32
N LYS A 877 -10.63 -40.06 -40.01
CA LYS A 877 -10.59 -40.01 -41.46
C LYS A 877 -11.46 -41.16 -41.98
N PRO A 878 -12.39 -40.93 -42.94
CA PRO A 878 -13.05 -42.03 -43.58
C PRO A 878 -11.98 -42.94 -44.17
N ALA A 879 -12.02 -44.23 -43.80
CA ALA A 879 -11.08 -45.23 -44.32
C ALA A 879 -11.14 -45.16 -45.86
N ALA A 880 -9.97 -44.97 -46.50
CA ALA A 880 -9.87 -45.03 -47.93
C ALA A 880 -10.42 -46.38 -48.38
N VAL A 881 -11.60 -46.40 -49.03
CA VAL A 881 -12.16 -47.59 -49.63
C VAL A 881 -11.20 -47.98 -50.78
N ALA A 882 -10.40 -49.02 -50.51
CA ALA A 882 -9.59 -49.63 -51.52
C ALA A 882 -10.53 -50.26 -52.54
N VAL A 883 -10.74 -49.59 -53.66
CA VAL A 883 -11.40 -50.20 -54.83
C VAL A 883 -10.47 -51.30 -55.34
N ALA A 884 -10.74 -52.52 -54.90
CA ALA A 884 -10.14 -53.71 -55.55
C ALA A 884 -10.58 -53.77 -57.01
N ARG A 885 -9.69 -53.45 -57.94
CA ARG A 885 -9.85 -53.79 -59.29
C ARG A 885 -9.69 -55.29 -59.41
N GLU A 886 -10.82 -56.04 -59.57
CA GLU A 886 -10.82 -57.40 -60.12
C GLU A 886 -10.30 -57.35 -61.53
N MET A 887 -9.09 -57.86 -61.73
CA MET A 887 -8.60 -58.24 -63.04
C MET A 887 -9.23 -59.58 -63.43
N VAL A 888 -10.30 -59.53 -64.27
CA VAL A 888 -10.78 -60.72 -64.97
C VAL A 888 -9.72 -61.10 -66.02
N SER A 889 -8.92 -62.19 -65.71
CA SER A 889 -8.13 -62.86 -66.70
C SER A 889 -9.01 -63.82 -67.52
N ALA A 890 -9.33 -63.47 -68.76
CA ALA A 890 -9.89 -64.43 -69.75
C ALA A 890 -8.79 -65.37 -70.16
N GLY A 891 -8.91 -66.63 -69.75
CA GLY A 891 -8.13 -67.72 -70.28
C GLY A 891 -8.56 -68.05 -71.70
N ARG A 892 -7.63 -68.21 -72.59
CA ARG A 892 -7.78 -69.02 -73.89
C ARG A 892 -7.00 -70.31 -73.64
N ALA A 893 -7.77 -71.37 -73.75
CA ALA A 893 -7.32 -72.68 -74.04
C ALA A 893 -7.01 -72.84 -75.52
N ALA A 894 -5.93 -73.54 -75.89
CA ALA A 894 -5.81 -74.42 -76.94
C ALA A 894 -4.50 -75.19 -76.85
N GLU A 895 -4.62 -76.44 -76.80
CA GLU A 895 -3.85 -77.66 -76.99
C GLU A 895 -2.99 -78.14 -75.84
#